data_95dc1baf305d7772749f6771298b9cd8
#
_entry.id   95dc1baf305d7772749f6771298b9cd8
#
_cell.length_a   1.000
_cell.length_b   1.000
_cell.length_c   1.000
_cell.angle_alpha   90.00
_cell.angle_beta   90.00
_cell.angle_gamma   90.00
#
_symmetry.space_group_name_H-M   'P 1'
#
loop_
_entity.id
_entity.type
_entity.pdbx_description
1 polymer ?
#
loop_
_entity_poly.entity_id
_entity_poly.type
_entity_poly.pdbx_seq_one_letter_code
_entity_poly.pdbx_strand_id
1 'polypeptide(L)'
;MDLVSWEKTMSDKMINYYSSPYNLLVAKFASQQTWLPYYAHLMDTAGVMDKLVNHWLPLSIIENIEERNAIINIGKVCMFIALTHDIGKATPIFQSKICERSKDLKARIELAGIELQGVSDFLEPNKVPHAYAGEAILLQEGCPAGIAAVIGAHHGTPFPGTEDPEDYIIYYEENFYGNKGEASHQGELWRRIWENWIKFSLDYCGYADITELPEIDVPTQMVLSGLLMIADWIASNENYAALLPLDDMRILSYPARINEIWEKVSFPDQWMPSCFYMDDDCFKDKFGFLPNKVQKAMIEVAENSTTPGIYILEAPMGVGKTEAALSAAEILASKWNCEGLFFGLPTQATANGIFTRLRDWSSTQAKNVQLSIRLAHGMAMMQEGYRQLFHGTAHQEEDMETGLLVHPWFEGRKQVLLSSFVVGTVDQLLMAALQQKHVMLRHLGLAGKVVIIDECHAYDAYMSCYLERALEWMGIYKIPVILLSATLPAQRRAKLIEAYCGKSFPEEPDGWKKSESYPLLTYTVGKKVQQQTISVGTENKTVTIAIGKQEDLVSVLKEKLSEGGNAGIIVNTVAQAQEMARCLKEEMKNYEILLLHARFSMADRQQKEQELLNRLGKRSTAEMRNLIVVGTQILEQSLDIDFDLLITQLAPMDLLLQRIGRLHRHNNRIRPEKLKEPLCIVLNCNEMDEGSKQIYGSWLMERTAQILPNLIKLPKDISSLVQQTYRDMIQGEALFPLWVEHNENQIKKERKAKSHRIPAEKDLEDTMHGLLDEAVGDKETDALARVRDGESAISVLIMVQIEEENVGFVPWQSEGEKISCGHMPSEEEVNKILLQRVQLPRQLSVYKYDECIAVLEEQNMAYLAEWQHSRWLQGELILLLSPHLETEICGYRLKYDQTVGLLCEKEE
;
A
#
# COMPACT_ATOMS: atom_id res chain seq x y z
N MET A 1 17.28 18.62 -34.82
CA MET A 1 17.33 20.10 -34.78
C MET A 1 18.05 20.45 -33.49
N ASP A 2 19.06 21.34 -33.53
CA ASP A 2 19.72 21.73 -32.29
C ASP A 2 18.75 22.41 -31.35
N LEU A 3 18.79 22.04 -30.04
CA LEU A 3 17.98 22.62 -28.97
C LEU A 3 17.89 24.17 -29.07
N VAL A 4 19.00 24.83 -29.35
CA VAL A 4 19.11 26.29 -29.47
C VAL A 4 18.33 26.85 -30.67
N SER A 5 18.27 26.13 -31.80
CA SER A 5 17.49 26.54 -32.98
C SER A 5 15.99 26.31 -32.78
N TRP A 6 15.64 25.26 -32.04
CA TRP A 6 14.28 24.94 -31.65
C TRP A 6 13.75 25.98 -30.66
N GLU A 7 14.54 26.32 -29.62
CA GLU A 7 14.20 27.34 -28.61
C GLU A 7 13.94 28.72 -29.25
N LYS A 8 14.72 29.10 -30.24
CA LYS A 8 14.57 30.39 -30.93
C LYS A 8 13.32 30.43 -31.81
N THR A 9 13.03 29.33 -32.54
CA THR A 9 11.85 29.22 -33.39
C THR A 9 10.56 29.16 -32.56
N MET A 10 10.60 28.55 -31.39
CA MET A 10 9.47 28.50 -30.44
C MET A 10 9.23 29.84 -29.75
N SER A 11 10.29 30.53 -29.34
CA SER A 11 10.16 31.89 -28.79
C SER A 11 9.46 32.83 -29.76
N ASP A 12 9.80 32.78 -31.06
CA ASP A 12 9.22 33.64 -32.07
C ASP A 12 7.75 33.25 -32.40
N LYS A 13 7.41 31.97 -32.37
CA LYS A 13 6.01 31.50 -32.50
C LYS A 13 5.16 31.88 -31.27
N MET A 14 5.71 31.72 -30.07
CA MET A 14 5.04 32.12 -28.84
C MET A 14 4.71 33.61 -28.82
N ILE A 15 5.61 34.51 -29.27
CA ILE A 15 5.36 35.95 -29.32
C ILE A 15 4.10 36.26 -30.12
N ASN A 16 3.81 35.55 -31.21
CA ASN A 16 2.59 35.78 -32.01
C ASN A 16 1.33 35.30 -31.27
N TYR A 17 1.40 34.25 -30.47
CA TYR A 17 0.29 33.80 -29.62
C TYR A 17 0.11 34.73 -28.41
N TYR A 18 1.19 35.30 -27.86
CA TYR A 18 1.16 36.23 -26.71
C TYR A 18 0.53 37.61 -27.03
N SER A 19 0.39 37.97 -28.28
CA SER A 19 -0.32 39.20 -28.70
C SER A 19 -1.85 39.07 -28.75
N SER A 20 -2.39 37.89 -28.43
CA SER A 20 -3.81 37.56 -28.43
C SER A 20 -4.48 37.92 -27.09
N PRO A 21 -5.77 38.32 -27.06
CA PRO A 21 -6.52 38.58 -25.83
C PRO A 21 -6.57 37.37 -24.87
N TYR A 22 -6.23 36.19 -25.30
CA TYR A 22 -6.28 34.95 -24.56
C TYR A 22 -5.25 34.86 -23.41
N ASN A 23 -4.21 35.68 -23.46
CA ASN A 23 -3.19 35.77 -22.38
C ASN A 23 -3.74 36.33 -21.06
N LEU A 24 -4.97 36.82 -21.08
CA LEU A 24 -5.63 37.39 -19.93
C LEU A 24 -6.52 36.38 -19.18
N LEU A 25 -6.76 35.19 -19.75
CA LEU A 25 -7.46 34.13 -19.04
C LEU A 25 -6.66 33.69 -17.81
N VAL A 26 -7.38 33.34 -16.74
CA VAL A 26 -6.82 33.07 -15.42
C VAL A 26 -6.85 31.57 -15.14
N ALA A 27 -5.71 31.00 -14.79
CA ALA A 27 -5.66 29.64 -14.26
C ALA A 27 -5.82 29.62 -12.72
N LYS A 28 -5.18 30.60 -12.04
CA LYS A 28 -5.19 30.68 -10.56
C LYS A 28 -5.24 32.12 -10.09
N PHE A 29 -5.87 32.30 -8.92
CA PHE A 29 -5.90 33.56 -8.19
C PHE A 29 -5.85 33.29 -6.68
N ALA A 30 -4.86 33.84 -5.98
CA ALA A 30 -4.67 33.69 -4.55
C ALA A 30 -5.11 34.91 -3.75
N SER A 31 -5.32 34.73 -2.46
CA SER A 31 -5.85 35.77 -1.53
C SER A 31 -4.95 37.01 -1.36
N GLN A 32 -3.70 36.96 -1.80
CA GLN A 32 -2.72 38.06 -1.72
C GLN A 32 -2.63 38.90 -2.99
N GLN A 33 -3.65 38.87 -3.83
CA GLN A 33 -3.67 39.55 -5.14
C GLN A 33 -2.53 39.10 -6.07
N THR A 34 -2.26 37.80 -6.04
CA THR A 34 -1.36 37.13 -6.97
C THR A 34 -2.16 36.24 -7.91
N TRP A 35 -1.68 36.03 -9.13
CA TRP A 35 -2.37 35.29 -10.16
C TRP A 35 -1.40 34.48 -11.01
N LEU A 36 -1.94 33.50 -11.75
CA LEU A 36 -1.22 32.82 -12.80
C LEU A 36 -2.05 32.86 -14.09
N PRO A 37 -1.49 33.36 -15.20
CA PRO A 37 -2.14 33.27 -16.51
C PRO A 37 -2.42 31.83 -16.89
N TYR A 38 -3.52 31.62 -17.60
CA TYR A 38 -3.92 30.30 -18.09
C TYR A 38 -2.82 29.60 -18.91
N TYR A 39 -2.25 30.31 -19.92
CA TYR A 39 -1.17 29.75 -20.73
C TYR A 39 0.07 29.37 -19.89
N ALA A 40 0.36 30.13 -18.85
CA ALA A 40 1.54 29.89 -18.02
C ALA A 40 1.40 28.61 -17.22
N HIS A 41 0.22 28.32 -16.69
CA HIS A 41 -0.05 27.07 -15.99
C HIS A 41 0.10 25.86 -16.91
N LEU A 42 -0.44 25.92 -18.11
CA LEU A 42 -0.32 24.84 -19.10
C LEU A 42 1.15 24.60 -19.51
N MET A 43 1.90 25.68 -19.73
CA MET A 43 3.32 25.60 -20.04
C MET A 43 4.17 25.10 -18.86
N ASP A 44 3.84 25.51 -17.61
CA ASP A 44 4.48 24.98 -16.40
C ASP A 44 4.26 23.46 -16.30
N THR A 45 3.01 23.02 -16.46
CA THR A 45 2.66 21.60 -16.43
C THR A 45 3.36 20.81 -17.53
N ALA A 46 3.40 21.34 -18.73
CA ALA A 46 4.09 20.70 -19.85
C ALA A 46 5.60 20.61 -19.64
N GLY A 47 6.22 21.67 -19.14
CA GLY A 47 7.65 21.64 -18.83
C GLY A 47 8.00 20.67 -17.70
N VAL A 48 7.16 20.56 -16.66
CA VAL A 48 7.31 19.57 -15.60
C VAL A 48 7.10 18.16 -16.16
N MET A 49 6.11 17.97 -17.03
CA MET A 49 5.84 16.69 -17.70
C MET A 49 7.07 16.22 -18.51
N ASP A 50 7.70 17.13 -19.27
CA ASP A 50 8.91 16.82 -20.03
C ASP A 50 10.05 16.36 -19.11
N LYS A 51 10.24 17.05 -17.97
CA LYS A 51 11.22 16.65 -16.96
C LYS A 51 10.89 15.29 -16.35
N LEU A 52 9.61 15.02 -16.03
CA LEU A 52 9.19 13.73 -15.49
C LEU A 52 9.44 12.59 -16.47
N VAL A 53 9.09 12.75 -17.74
CA VAL A 53 9.28 11.71 -18.78
C VAL A 53 10.77 11.44 -19.02
N ASN A 54 11.61 12.49 -19.05
CA ASN A 54 13.02 12.34 -19.40
C ASN A 54 13.93 12.00 -18.23
N HIS A 55 13.52 12.26 -16.97
CA HIS A 55 14.39 12.15 -15.80
C HIS A 55 13.83 11.35 -14.63
N TRP A 56 12.55 10.97 -14.66
CA TRP A 56 11.92 10.29 -13.52
C TRP A 56 11.08 9.06 -13.91
N LEU A 57 10.46 9.05 -15.10
CA LEU A 57 9.61 7.93 -15.52
C LEU A 57 10.49 6.72 -15.90
N PRO A 58 10.31 5.53 -15.27
CA PRO A 58 11.07 4.33 -15.60
C PRO A 58 11.03 3.94 -17.07
N LEU A 59 12.16 3.53 -17.60
CA LEU A 59 12.28 3.13 -19.00
C LEU A 59 11.36 1.94 -19.33
N SER A 60 11.17 1.02 -18.38
CA SER A 60 10.24 -0.10 -18.52
C SER A 60 8.80 0.33 -18.81
N ILE A 61 8.35 1.46 -18.26
CA ILE A 61 7.02 2.02 -18.51
C ILE A 61 6.96 2.58 -19.92
N ILE A 62 7.96 3.35 -20.33
CA ILE A 62 8.05 3.94 -21.67
C ILE A 62 8.00 2.83 -22.73
N GLU A 63 8.87 1.83 -22.61
CA GLU A 63 8.94 0.69 -23.53
C GLU A 63 7.61 -0.09 -23.59
N ASN A 64 6.97 -0.32 -22.45
CA ASN A 64 5.69 -1.03 -22.41
C ASN A 64 4.58 -0.24 -23.12
N ILE A 65 4.48 1.06 -22.87
CA ILE A 65 3.48 1.93 -23.52
C ILE A 65 3.71 2.00 -25.02
N GLU A 66 4.95 2.24 -25.45
CA GLU A 66 5.30 2.38 -26.87
C GLU A 66 5.08 1.07 -27.63
N GLU A 67 5.41 -0.07 -27.04
CA GLU A 67 5.16 -1.39 -27.65
C GLU A 67 3.66 -1.70 -27.76
N ARG A 68 2.87 -1.42 -26.71
CA ARG A 68 1.43 -1.74 -26.67
C ARG A 68 0.63 -0.92 -27.66
N ASN A 69 0.96 0.35 -27.83
CA ASN A 69 0.19 1.29 -28.63
C ASN A 69 0.86 1.59 -29.99
N ALA A 70 1.94 0.92 -30.33
CA ALA A 70 2.74 1.16 -31.53
C ALA A 70 3.19 2.63 -31.71
N ILE A 71 3.52 3.29 -30.58
CA ILE A 71 3.94 4.69 -30.52
C ILE A 71 5.48 4.74 -30.61
N ILE A 72 6.01 5.67 -31.38
CA ILE A 72 7.48 5.83 -31.52
C ILE A 72 8.06 6.71 -30.41
N ASN A 73 7.26 7.66 -29.89
CA ASN A 73 7.71 8.60 -28.86
C ASN A 73 6.52 9.06 -28.01
N ILE A 74 6.35 8.40 -26.87
CA ILE A 74 5.29 8.73 -25.92
C ILE A 74 5.42 10.13 -25.32
N GLY A 75 6.64 10.68 -25.23
CA GLY A 75 6.88 12.02 -24.71
C GLY A 75 6.12 13.10 -25.43
N LYS A 76 5.92 12.97 -26.76
CA LYS A 76 5.08 13.92 -27.52
C LYS A 76 3.63 13.89 -27.10
N VAL A 77 3.07 12.71 -26.84
CA VAL A 77 1.70 12.52 -26.35
C VAL A 77 1.56 13.11 -24.94
N CYS A 78 2.52 12.83 -24.07
CA CYS A 78 2.57 13.40 -22.73
C CYS A 78 2.60 14.92 -22.74
N MET A 79 3.37 15.53 -23.63
CA MET A 79 3.43 16.96 -23.81
C MET A 79 2.10 17.55 -24.28
N PHE A 80 1.44 16.93 -25.28
CA PHE A 80 0.12 17.34 -25.73
C PHE A 80 -0.91 17.26 -24.60
N ILE A 81 -0.96 16.16 -23.87
CA ILE A 81 -1.84 15.97 -22.70
C ILE A 81 -1.61 17.09 -21.67
N ALA A 82 -0.36 17.38 -21.34
CA ALA A 82 -0.02 18.42 -20.36
C ALA A 82 -0.37 19.84 -20.83
N LEU A 83 -0.18 20.15 -22.13
CA LEU A 83 -0.57 21.44 -22.71
C LEU A 83 -2.08 21.64 -22.77
N THR A 84 -2.88 20.56 -22.77
CA THR A 84 -4.33 20.64 -22.94
C THR A 84 -5.14 20.22 -21.71
N HIS A 85 -4.48 19.74 -20.62
CA HIS A 85 -5.17 19.16 -19.46
C HIS A 85 -6.23 20.06 -18.82
N ASP A 86 -5.97 21.34 -18.81
CA ASP A 86 -6.84 22.37 -18.23
C ASP A 86 -7.58 23.22 -19.27
N ILE A 87 -7.76 22.72 -20.51
CA ILE A 87 -8.47 23.46 -21.57
C ILE A 87 -9.88 23.86 -21.15
N GLY A 88 -10.52 23.07 -20.27
CA GLY A 88 -11.82 23.39 -19.70
C GLY A 88 -11.83 24.61 -18.74
N LYS A 89 -10.65 25.11 -18.30
CA LYS A 89 -10.56 26.40 -17.60
C LYS A 89 -10.79 27.58 -18.55
N ALA A 90 -10.60 27.40 -19.86
CA ALA A 90 -10.93 28.39 -20.87
C ALA A 90 -12.42 28.33 -21.24
N THR A 91 -13.31 28.40 -20.25
CA THR A 91 -14.76 28.39 -20.41
C THR A 91 -15.38 29.58 -19.68
N PRO A 92 -16.55 30.10 -20.14
CA PRO A 92 -17.24 31.21 -19.48
C PRO A 92 -17.47 30.97 -17.99
N ILE A 93 -17.97 29.77 -17.65
CA ILE A 93 -18.29 29.46 -16.26
C ILE A 93 -17.04 29.44 -15.36
N PHE A 94 -15.91 28.87 -15.80
CA PHE A 94 -14.70 28.84 -14.98
C PHE A 94 -14.13 30.25 -14.80
N GLN A 95 -14.03 31.03 -15.88
CA GLN A 95 -13.51 32.40 -15.84
C GLN A 95 -14.43 33.31 -15.03
N SER A 96 -15.73 33.13 -15.08
CA SER A 96 -16.68 33.89 -14.24
C SER A 96 -16.47 33.59 -12.76
N LYS A 97 -16.38 32.31 -12.37
CA LYS A 97 -16.15 31.88 -10.98
C LYS A 97 -14.86 32.45 -10.39
N ILE A 98 -13.76 32.41 -11.15
CA ILE A 98 -12.47 32.89 -10.63
C ILE A 98 -12.44 34.40 -10.59
N CYS A 99 -13.07 35.11 -11.54
CA CYS A 99 -13.11 36.56 -11.60
C CYS A 99 -14.09 37.20 -10.61
N GLU A 100 -15.06 36.47 -10.05
CA GLU A 100 -15.86 37.00 -8.93
C GLU A 100 -15.01 37.34 -7.71
N ARG A 101 -13.83 36.73 -7.57
CA ARG A 101 -12.89 37.00 -6.48
C ARG A 101 -12.10 38.29 -6.65
N SER A 102 -12.07 38.89 -7.86
CA SER A 102 -11.33 40.13 -8.14
C SER A 102 -11.97 40.93 -9.29
N LYS A 103 -12.43 42.12 -8.94
CA LYS A 103 -12.99 43.05 -9.93
C LYS A 103 -11.97 43.50 -10.98
N ASP A 104 -10.69 43.58 -10.60
CA ASP A 104 -9.62 44.02 -11.51
C ASP A 104 -9.34 42.93 -12.57
N LEU A 105 -9.38 41.67 -12.19
CA LEU A 105 -9.29 40.53 -13.16
C LEU A 105 -10.47 40.54 -14.13
N LYS A 106 -11.70 40.70 -13.61
CA LYS A 106 -12.90 40.79 -14.45
C LYS A 106 -12.80 41.90 -15.47
N ALA A 107 -12.51 43.11 -15.00
CA ALA A 107 -12.37 44.27 -15.89
C ALA A 107 -11.29 44.10 -16.96
N ARG A 108 -10.21 43.42 -16.64
CA ARG A 108 -9.11 43.12 -17.55
C ARG A 108 -9.52 42.15 -18.67
N ILE A 109 -10.24 41.09 -18.33
CA ILE A 109 -10.77 40.11 -19.31
C ILE A 109 -11.83 40.79 -20.20
N GLU A 110 -12.71 41.61 -19.64
CA GLU A 110 -13.73 42.37 -20.39
C GLU A 110 -13.12 43.39 -21.35
N LEU A 111 -12.02 44.06 -20.93
CA LEU A 111 -11.27 44.96 -21.83
C LEU A 111 -10.65 44.22 -23.03
N ALA A 112 -10.41 42.94 -22.91
CA ALA A 112 -9.96 42.09 -24.04
C ALA A 112 -11.09 41.63 -24.97
N GLY A 113 -12.32 42.06 -24.74
CA GLY A 113 -13.49 41.73 -25.57
C GLY A 113 -14.20 40.45 -25.16
N ILE A 114 -13.83 39.84 -24.04
CA ILE A 114 -14.46 38.62 -23.49
C ILE A 114 -15.53 39.06 -22.49
N GLU A 115 -16.80 38.81 -22.77
CA GLU A 115 -17.91 39.13 -21.88
C GLU A 115 -18.04 38.04 -20.81
N LEU A 116 -17.99 38.41 -19.52
CA LEU A 116 -18.21 37.50 -18.41
C LEU A 116 -19.53 37.81 -17.70
N GLN A 117 -20.43 36.86 -17.67
CA GLN A 117 -21.68 36.92 -16.91
C GLN A 117 -21.46 36.59 -15.41
N GLY A 118 -22.42 36.97 -14.55
CA GLY A 118 -22.38 36.52 -13.14
C GLY A 118 -22.55 35.04 -12.99
N VAL A 119 -21.93 34.42 -12.00
CA VAL A 119 -22.08 32.95 -11.77
C VAL A 119 -23.53 32.55 -11.51
N SER A 120 -24.31 33.46 -10.86
CA SER A 120 -25.76 33.28 -10.63
C SER A 120 -26.59 33.26 -11.91
N ASP A 121 -26.06 33.71 -13.02
CA ASP A 121 -26.79 33.83 -14.30
C ASP A 121 -26.69 32.54 -15.14
N PHE A 122 -25.84 31.58 -14.69
CA PHE A 122 -25.77 30.22 -15.28
C PHE A 122 -26.82 29.30 -14.65
N LEU A 123 -27.50 28.48 -15.47
CA LEU A 123 -28.53 27.54 -14.99
C LEU A 123 -27.95 26.48 -14.03
N GLU A 124 -26.83 25.89 -14.38
CA GLU A 124 -26.18 24.78 -13.66
C GLU A 124 -24.67 25.00 -13.48
N PRO A 125 -24.27 26.01 -12.67
CA PRO A 125 -22.85 26.43 -12.61
C PRO A 125 -21.89 25.40 -12.05
N ASN A 126 -22.38 24.39 -11.31
CA ASN A 126 -21.54 23.39 -10.62
C ASN A 126 -21.57 22.00 -11.26
N LYS A 127 -22.32 21.83 -12.34
CA LYS A 127 -22.48 20.52 -13.00
C LYS A 127 -21.33 20.15 -13.91
N VAL A 128 -20.57 21.11 -14.40
CA VAL A 128 -19.47 20.89 -15.35
C VAL A 128 -18.13 21.22 -14.66
N PRO A 129 -17.45 20.24 -14.04
CA PRO A 129 -16.07 20.40 -13.62
C PRO A 129 -15.18 20.70 -14.83
N HIS A 130 -14.15 21.55 -14.66
CA HIS A 130 -13.28 21.92 -15.78
C HIS A 130 -12.52 20.73 -16.39
N ALA A 131 -12.26 19.65 -15.63
CA ALA A 131 -11.66 18.42 -16.16
C ALA A 131 -12.58 17.78 -17.19
N TYR A 132 -13.86 17.61 -16.86
CA TYR A 132 -14.87 17.05 -17.78
C TYR A 132 -15.19 18.00 -18.95
N ALA A 133 -15.18 19.32 -18.69
CA ALA A 133 -15.30 20.29 -19.78
C ALA A 133 -14.13 20.18 -20.76
N GLY A 134 -12.91 19.95 -20.25
CA GLY A 134 -11.72 19.77 -21.08
C GLY A 134 -11.82 18.51 -21.97
N GLU A 135 -12.27 17.41 -21.40
CA GLU A 135 -12.52 16.17 -22.13
C GLU A 135 -13.56 16.39 -23.25
N ALA A 136 -14.70 16.97 -22.92
CA ALA A 136 -15.76 17.24 -23.88
C ALA A 136 -15.31 18.14 -25.05
N ILE A 137 -14.58 19.22 -24.76
CA ILE A 137 -14.01 20.13 -25.76
C ILE A 137 -13.06 19.36 -26.69
N LEU A 138 -12.17 18.54 -26.17
CA LEU A 138 -11.22 17.79 -26.99
C LEU A 138 -11.88 16.75 -27.88
N LEU A 139 -12.89 16.05 -27.37
CA LEU A 139 -13.68 15.09 -28.18
C LEU A 139 -14.41 15.81 -29.32
N GLN A 140 -15.02 16.95 -29.04
CA GLN A 140 -15.69 17.76 -30.08
C GLN A 140 -14.72 18.20 -31.18
N GLU A 141 -13.45 18.45 -30.84
CA GLU A 141 -12.40 18.83 -31.81
C GLU A 141 -11.73 17.62 -32.49
N GLY A 142 -12.20 16.39 -32.21
CA GLY A 142 -11.73 15.16 -32.84
C GLY A 142 -10.47 14.53 -32.22
N CYS A 143 -10.19 14.83 -30.96
CA CYS A 143 -9.11 14.17 -30.19
C CYS A 143 -9.44 12.69 -29.97
N PRO A 144 -8.46 11.76 -30.05
CA PRO A 144 -8.65 10.37 -29.68
C PRO A 144 -9.23 10.24 -28.26
N ALA A 145 -10.25 9.40 -28.11
CA ALA A 145 -11.02 9.28 -26.87
C ALA A 145 -10.14 8.91 -25.66
N GLY A 146 -9.16 8.02 -25.84
CA GLY A 146 -8.24 7.65 -24.76
C GLY A 146 -7.40 8.83 -24.25
N ILE A 147 -6.96 9.74 -25.12
CA ILE A 147 -6.22 10.95 -24.74
C ILE A 147 -7.14 11.93 -24.01
N ALA A 148 -8.35 12.15 -24.51
CA ALA A 148 -9.34 13.02 -23.88
C ALA A 148 -9.72 12.51 -22.49
N ALA A 149 -9.90 11.19 -22.31
CA ALA A 149 -10.21 10.56 -21.03
C ALA A 149 -9.09 10.76 -19.98
N VAL A 150 -7.82 10.77 -20.37
CA VAL A 150 -6.70 11.11 -19.47
C VAL A 150 -6.87 12.52 -18.90
N ILE A 151 -7.30 13.46 -19.76
CA ILE A 151 -7.54 14.86 -19.38
C ILE A 151 -8.74 14.97 -18.43
N GLY A 152 -9.85 14.29 -18.74
CA GLY A 152 -11.01 14.24 -17.84
C GLY A 152 -10.71 13.69 -16.45
N ALA A 153 -9.72 12.80 -16.34
CA ALA A 153 -9.36 12.11 -15.10
C ALA A 153 -8.27 12.79 -14.25
N HIS A 154 -7.70 13.93 -14.66
CA HIS A 154 -6.51 14.50 -13.99
C HIS A 154 -6.72 14.92 -12.52
N HIS A 155 -7.97 15.04 -12.06
CA HIS A 155 -8.31 15.21 -10.65
C HIS A 155 -8.57 13.89 -9.89
N GLY A 156 -8.19 12.76 -10.47
CA GLY A 156 -8.23 11.44 -9.84
C GLY A 156 -9.56 10.71 -9.93
N THR A 157 -10.53 11.24 -10.68
CA THR A 157 -11.83 10.62 -10.92
C THR A 157 -12.10 10.68 -12.43
N PRO A 158 -12.04 9.55 -13.16
CA PRO A 158 -12.45 9.48 -14.56
C PRO A 158 -13.92 9.83 -14.72
N PHE A 159 -14.32 10.15 -15.94
CA PHE A 159 -15.71 10.42 -16.28
C PHE A 159 -16.60 9.20 -15.95
N PRO A 160 -17.84 9.41 -15.45
CA PRO A 160 -18.77 8.31 -15.18
C PRO A 160 -19.12 7.55 -16.46
N GLY A 161 -19.17 6.22 -16.41
CA GLY A 161 -19.47 5.40 -17.58
C GLY A 161 -20.96 5.36 -17.96
N THR A 162 -21.79 6.16 -17.29
CA THR A 162 -23.24 6.23 -17.52
C THR A 162 -23.68 7.36 -18.47
N GLU A 163 -22.77 8.27 -18.76
CA GLU A 163 -23.01 9.47 -19.57
C GLU A 163 -21.92 9.60 -20.63
N ASP A 164 -22.20 10.34 -21.70
CA ASP A 164 -21.22 10.68 -22.74
C ASP A 164 -20.64 12.08 -22.46
N PRO A 165 -19.32 12.26 -22.42
CA PRO A 165 -18.72 13.57 -22.20
C PRO A 165 -19.17 14.65 -23.20
N GLU A 166 -19.37 14.31 -24.46
CA GLU A 166 -19.81 15.26 -25.50
C GLU A 166 -21.21 15.79 -25.21
N ASP A 167 -22.08 15.01 -24.57
CA ASP A 167 -23.42 15.44 -24.18
C ASP A 167 -23.42 16.61 -23.20
N TYR A 168 -22.31 16.79 -22.42
CA TYR A 168 -22.17 17.94 -21.52
C TYR A 168 -22.21 19.27 -22.25
N ILE A 169 -21.65 19.35 -23.44
CA ILE A 169 -21.69 20.59 -24.26
C ILE A 169 -23.13 20.90 -24.66
N ILE A 170 -23.92 19.88 -24.98
CA ILE A 170 -25.32 20.04 -25.40
C ILE A 170 -26.20 20.39 -24.19
N TYR A 171 -26.07 19.66 -23.09
CA TYR A 171 -26.94 19.86 -21.91
C TYR A 171 -26.59 21.12 -21.11
N TYR A 172 -25.32 21.54 -21.15
CA TYR A 172 -24.83 22.69 -20.41
C TYR A 172 -24.18 23.74 -21.29
N GLU A 173 -24.78 24.03 -22.47
CA GLU A 173 -24.24 24.93 -23.50
C GLU A 173 -23.77 26.27 -22.92
N GLU A 174 -24.52 26.85 -21.96
CA GLU A 174 -24.16 28.13 -21.34
C GLU A 174 -22.81 28.07 -20.60
N ASN A 175 -22.47 26.93 -20.04
CA ASN A 175 -21.18 26.76 -19.32
C ASN A 175 -19.99 26.82 -20.27
N PHE A 176 -20.19 26.45 -21.54
CA PHE A 176 -19.16 26.40 -22.59
C PHE A 176 -19.11 27.67 -23.46
N TYR A 177 -20.26 28.27 -23.76
CA TYR A 177 -20.37 29.37 -24.75
C TYR A 177 -20.95 30.67 -24.16
N GLY A 178 -21.41 30.64 -22.89
CA GLY A 178 -22.13 31.74 -22.27
C GLY A 178 -23.63 31.79 -22.66
N ASN A 179 -24.37 32.69 -22.02
CA ASN A 179 -25.83 32.79 -22.11
C ASN A 179 -26.40 33.11 -23.53
N LYS A 180 -25.53 33.51 -24.46
CA LYS A 180 -25.92 33.80 -25.83
C LYS A 180 -25.79 32.59 -26.77
N GLY A 181 -25.24 31.48 -26.26
CA GLY A 181 -25.03 30.20 -26.94
C GLY A 181 -23.89 30.20 -27.97
N GLU A 182 -23.64 29.04 -28.55
CA GLU A 182 -22.54 28.76 -29.50
C GLU A 182 -22.53 29.68 -30.73
N ALA A 183 -23.70 29.90 -31.35
CA ALA A 183 -23.83 30.71 -32.57
C ALA A 183 -23.63 32.21 -32.37
N SER A 184 -23.40 32.68 -31.14
CA SER A 184 -23.15 34.09 -30.84
C SER A 184 -21.68 34.44 -31.10
N HIS A 185 -21.42 35.77 -31.25
CA HIS A 185 -20.05 36.28 -31.34
C HIS A 185 -19.16 35.84 -30.13
N GLN A 186 -19.72 35.79 -28.93
CA GLN A 186 -18.99 35.30 -27.73
C GLN A 186 -18.78 33.79 -27.80
N GLY A 187 -19.77 32.99 -28.22
CA GLY A 187 -19.60 31.56 -28.43
C GLY A 187 -18.50 31.22 -29.43
N GLU A 188 -18.53 31.91 -30.61
CA GLU A 188 -17.45 31.80 -31.60
C GLU A 188 -16.08 32.21 -31.03
N LEU A 189 -16.01 33.19 -30.11
CA LEU A 189 -14.77 33.62 -29.48
C LEU A 189 -14.20 32.50 -28.58
N TRP A 190 -15.04 31.87 -27.76
CA TRP A 190 -14.63 30.76 -26.90
C TRP A 190 -14.15 29.56 -27.74
N ARG A 191 -14.85 29.20 -28.80
CA ARG A 191 -14.42 28.13 -29.71
C ARG A 191 -13.06 28.43 -30.34
N ARG A 192 -12.84 29.67 -30.82
CA ARG A 192 -11.53 30.08 -31.35
C ARG A 192 -10.41 30.04 -30.31
N ILE A 193 -10.70 30.28 -29.04
CA ILE A 193 -9.72 30.11 -27.96
C ILE A 193 -9.27 28.66 -27.92
N TRP A 194 -10.20 27.69 -27.91
CA TRP A 194 -9.87 26.27 -27.88
C TRP A 194 -9.11 25.82 -29.12
N GLU A 195 -9.64 26.10 -30.31
CA GLU A 195 -9.00 25.75 -31.59
C GLU A 195 -7.57 26.27 -31.68
N ASN A 196 -7.35 27.55 -31.32
CA ASN A 196 -6.02 28.14 -31.35
C ASN A 196 -5.06 27.50 -30.36
N TRP A 197 -5.52 27.16 -29.15
CA TRP A 197 -4.69 26.53 -28.16
C TRP A 197 -4.38 25.07 -28.51
N ILE A 198 -5.34 24.33 -29.02
CA ILE A 198 -5.12 22.95 -29.50
C ILE A 198 -4.13 22.99 -30.67
N LYS A 199 -4.31 23.90 -31.63
CA LYS A 199 -3.35 24.03 -32.73
C LYS A 199 -1.95 24.39 -32.26
N PHE A 200 -1.83 25.31 -31.32
CA PHE A 200 -0.54 25.61 -30.71
C PHE A 200 0.09 24.35 -30.07
N SER A 201 -0.71 23.59 -29.32
CA SER A 201 -0.25 22.38 -28.62
C SER A 201 0.20 21.29 -29.62
N LEU A 202 -0.51 21.10 -30.72
CA LEU A 202 -0.13 20.19 -31.79
C LEU A 202 1.18 20.62 -32.45
N ASP A 203 1.25 21.88 -32.88
CA ASP A 203 2.47 22.48 -33.45
C ASP A 203 3.68 22.35 -32.51
N TYR A 204 3.47 22.55 -31.20
CA TYR A 204 4.50 22.42 -30.17
C TYR A 204 5.02 20.98 -30.07
N CYS A 205 4.13 19.99 -30.12
CA CYS A 205 4.45 18.58 -30.06
C CYS A 205 4.91 18.01 -31.41
N GLY A 206 4.80 18.79 -32.51
CA GLY A 206 5.20 18.38 -33.86
C GLY A 206 4.20 17.47 -34.54
N TYR A 207 2.91 17.65 -34.27
CA TYR A 207 1.77 17.09 -35.03
C TYR A 207 1.20 18.15 -35.96
N ALA A 208 0.82 17.73 -37.13
CA ALA A 208 0.22 18.67 -38.12
C ALA A 208 -1.30 18.83 -37.90
N ASP A 209 -1.94 17.77 -37.39
CA ASP A 209 -3.38 17.73 -37.15
C ASP A 209 -3.72 16.86 -35.96
N ILE A 210 -4.88 17.08 -35.33
CA ILE A 210 -5.33 16.34 -34.14
C ILE A 210 -5.54 14.84 -34.44
N THR A 211 -5.85 14.49 -35.66
CA THR A 211 -6.00 13.10 -36.14
C THR A 211 -4.68 12.34 -36.27
N GLU A 212 -3.53 13.00 -36.15
CA GLU A 212 -2.22 12.35 -36.06
C GLU A 212 -1.88 11.87 -34.67
N LEU A 213 -2.65 12.27 -33.65
CA LEU A 213 -2.50 11.75 -32.30
C LEU A 213 -2.83 10.25 -32.27
N PRO A 214 -2.06 9.43 -31.57
CA PRO A 214 -2.28 7.98 -31.51
C PRO A 214 -3.47 7.63 -30.61
N GLU A 215 -4.14 6.54 -30.92
CA GLU A 215 -5.00 5.86 -29.95
C GLU A 215 -4.14 5.26 -28.83
N ILE A 216 -4.62 5.35 -27.59
CA ILE A 216 -3.96 4.77 -26.41
C ILE A 216 -4.92 3.88 -25.63
N ASP A 217 -4.44 2.70 -25.26
CA ASP A 217 -5.23 1.72 -24.51
C ASP A 217 -5.45 2.12 -23.04
N VAL A 218 -6.41 1.48 -22.38
CA VAL A 218 -6.78 1.80 -20.98
C VAL A 218 -5.61 1.68 -20.00
N PRO A 219 -4.73 0.68 -20.04
CA PRO A 219 -3.56 0.64 -19.17
C PRO A 219 -2.62 1.85 -19.35
N THR A 220 -2.46 2.32 -20.57
CA THR A 220 -1.70 3.54 -20.87
C THR A 220 -2.40 4.77 -20.31
N GLN A 221 -3.72 4.90 -20.49
CA GLN A 221 -4.52 5.98 -19.92
C GLN A 221 -4.36 6.05 -18.39
N MET A 222 -4.38 4.90 -17.69
CA MET A 222 -4.17 4.81 -16.23
C MET A 222 -2.82 5.37 -15.81
N VAL A 223 -1.75 4.99 -16.48
CA VAL A 223 -0.39 5.45 -16.16
C VAL A 223 -0.22 6.93 -16.47
N LEU A 224 -0.68 7.39 -17.64
CA LEU A 224 -0.56 8.79 -18.08
C LEU A 224 -1.41 9.74 -17.22
N SER A 225 -2.60 9.31 -16.76
CA SER A 225 -3.39 10.09 -15.79
C SER A 225 -2.64 10.26 -14.48
N GLY A 226 -1.99 9.20 -13.97
CA GLY A 226 -1.14 9.31 -12.80
C GLY A 226 0.02 10.29 -13.00
N LEU A 227 0.67 10.25 -14.15
CA LEU A 227 1.78 11.12 -14.49
C LEU A 227 1.34 12.58 -14.65
N LEU A 228 0.19 12.81 -15.30
CA LEU A 228 -0.40 14.14 -15.44
C LEU A 228 -0.76 14.76 -14.09
N MET A 229 -1.34 13.96 -13.17
CA MET A 229 -1.62 14.45 -11.80
C MET A 229 -0.35 14.92 -11.10
N ILE A 230 0.77 14.20 -11.23
CA ILE A 230 2.05 14.61 -10.65
C ILE A 230 2.51 15.93 -11.28
N ALA A 231 2.46 16.04 -12.60
CA ALA A 231 2.90 17.24 -13.30
C ALA A 231 2.06 18.47 -12.90
N ASP A 232 0.73 18.33 -12.86
CA ASP A 232 -0.16 19.41 -12.41
C ASP A 232 0.06 19.78 -10.94
N TRP A 233 0.19 18.81 -10.02
CA TRP A 233 0.43 19.11 -8.61
C TRP A 233 1.72 19.88 -8.38
N ILE A 234 2.78 19.55 -9.10
CA ILE A 234 4.05 20.30 -9.03
C ILE A 234 3.87 21.71 -9.60
N ALA A 235 3.32 21.84 -10.81
CA ALA A 235 3.06 23.12 -11.47
C ALA A 235 2.03 23.97 -10.72
N SER A 236 1.20 23.33 -9.91
CA SER A 236 0.18 23.99 -9.10
C SER A 236 0.64 24.40 -7.71
N ASN A 237 1.81 23.98 -7.26
CA ASN A 237 2.31 24.29 -5.93
C ASN A 237 3.09 25.62 -5.94
N GLU A 238 2.59 26.61 -5.19
CA GLU A 238 3.19 27.94 -5.13
C GLU A 238 4.61 27.98 -4.56
N ASN A 239 5.02 26.96 -3.81
CA ASN A 239 6.39 26.82 -3.32
C ASN A 239 7.38 26.52 -4.47
N TYR A 240 6.90 25.82 -5.51
CA TYR A 240 7.71 25.48 -6.68
C TYR A 240 7.49 26.48 -7.83
N ALA A 241 6.23 26.70 -8.22
CA ALA A 241 5.80 27.54 -9.31
C ALA A 241 5.21 28.87 -8.79
N ALA A 242 6.04 29.88 -8.63
CA ALA A 242 5.62 31.17 -8.07
C ALA A 242 4.54 31.85 -8.91
N LEU A 243 3.51 32.41 -8.24
CA LEU A 243 2.48 33.26 -8.84
C LEU A 243 3.04 34.65 -9.15
N LEU A 244 2.39 35.34 -10.07
CA LEU A 244 2.73 36.75 -10.43
C LEU A 244 1.89 37.72 -9.59
N PRO A 245 2.42 38.89 -9.22
CA PRO A 245 1.60 40.02 -8.74
C PRO A 245 0.52 40.40 -9.77
N LEU A 246 -0.62 40.85 -9.31
CA LEU A 246 -1.77 41.14 -10.20
C LEU A 246 -1.47 42.18 -11.29
N ASP A 247 -0.59 43.12 -11.01
CA ASP A 247 -0.13 44.20 -11.94
C ASP A 247 1.00 43.72 -12.88
N ASP A 248 1.59 42.57 -12.63
CA ASP A 248 2.67 42.04 -13.46
C ASP A 248 2.09 41.29 -14.68
N MET A 249 2.34 41.83 -15.86
CA MET A 249 1.89 41.33 -17.15
C MET A 249 3.03 40.84 -18.03
N ARG A 250 4.20 40.62 -17.44
CA ARG A 250 5.36 40.09 -18.19
C ARG A 250 5.09 38.71 -18.73
N ILE A 251 5.62 38.43 -19.89
CA ILE A 251 5.65 37.10 -20.45
C ILE A 251 6.73 36.30 -19.71
N LEU A 252 6.36 35.12 -19.19
CA LEU A 252 7.28 34.25 -18.47
C LEU A 252 8.29 33.63 -19.42
N SER A 253 9.53 33.55 -18.98
CA SER A 253 10.61 32.96 -19.77
C SER A 253 10.70 31.45 -19.52
N TYR A 254 10.54 30.67 -20.58
CA TYR A 254 10.79 29.24 -20.63
C TYR A 254 12.05 29.00 -21.49
N PRO A 255 12.95 28.07 -21.11
CA PRO A 255 12.91 27.04 -20.07
C PRO A 255 13.39 27.48 -18.68
N ALA A 256 13.86 28.70 -18.45
CA ALA A 256 14.43 29.11 -17.17
C ALA A 256 13.48 28.86 -15.98
N ARG A 257 12.21 29.20 -16.15
CA ARG A 257 11.19 28.95 -15.12
C ARG A 257 11.04 27.47 -14.80
N ILE A 258 11.05 26.60 -15.79
CA ILE A 258 10.93 25.14 -15.60
C ILE A 258 12.14 24.58 -14.86
N ASN A 259 13.35 25.02 -15.20
CA ASN A 259 14.55 24.60 -14.48
C ASN A 259 14.50 25.03 -13.01
N GLU A 260 14.02 26.23 -12.71
CA GLU A 260 13.82 26.68 -11.33
C GLU A 260 12.79 25.84 -10.58
N ILE A 261 11.66 25.48 -11.20
CA ILE A 261 10.65 24.59 -10.62
C ILE A 261 11.28 23.22 -10.33
N TRP A 262 11.98 22.66 -11.29
CA TRP A 262 12.59 21.34 -11.18
C TRP A 262 13.67 21.26 -10.10
N GLU A 263 14.54 22.27 -10.03
CA GLU A 263 15.56 22.39 -8.96
C GLU A 263 14.93 22.48 -7.57
N LYS A 264 13.83 23.22 -7.41
CA LYS A 264 13.10 23.30 -6.13
C LYS A 264 12.42 22.02 -5.72
N VAL A 265 11.92 21.23 -6.67
CA VAL A 265 11.32 19.92 -6.39
C VAL A 265 12.41 18.93 -5.96
N SER A 266 13.58 19.01 -6.56
CA SER A 266 14.78 18.22 -6.21
C SER A 266 14.51 16.72 -6.10
N PHE A 267 13.91 16.12 -7.13
CA PHE A 267 13.63 14.68 -7.12
C PHE A 267 14.91 13.86 -6.93
N PRO A 268 14.82 12.73 -6.17
CA PRO A 268 15.94 11.82 -6.01
C PRO A 268 16.28 11.15 -7.33
N ASP A 269 17.51 10.63 -7.39
CA ASP A 269 17.97 9.85 -8.55
C ASP A 269 17.15 8.58 -8.74
N GLN A 270 17.19 8.04 -9.95
CA GLN A 270 16.56 6.76 -10.28
C GLN A 270 17.47 5.60 -9.87
N TRP A 271 16.88 4.50 -9.42
CA TRP A 271 17.58 3.26 -9.20
C TRP A 271 17.84 2.57 -10.53
N MET A 272 19.08 2.53 -10.96
CA MET A 272 19.51 1.89 -12.21
C MET A 272 20.43 0.68 -11.89
N PRO A 273 19.85 -0.47 -11.52
CA PRO A 273 20.66 -1.65 -11.21
C PRO A 273 21.34 -2.19 -12.48
N SER A 274 22.56 -2.68 -12.32
CA SER A 274 23.35 -3.27 -13.42
C SER A 274 23.74 -4.74 -13.14
N CYS A 275 23.04 -5.39 -12.23
CA CYS A 275 23.32 -6.76 -11.82
C CYS A 275 22.56 -7.76 -12.71
N PHE A 276 23.14 -8.18 -13.81
CA PHE A 276 22.56 -9.21 -14.70
C PHE A 276 22.92 -10.65 -14.27
N TYR A 277 23.94 -10.79 -13.44
CA TYR A 277 24.47 -12.06 -12.93
C TYR A 277 24.97 -11.86 -11.51
N MET A 278 24.68 -12.82 -10.61
CA MET A 278 25.05 -12.74 -9.18
C MET A 278 25.74 -14.02 -8.75
N ASP A 279 27.07 -14.01 -8.68
CA ASP A 279 27.83 -15.12 -8.14
C ASP A 279 27.84 -15.15 -6.60
N ASP A 280 28.47 -16.19 -6.04
CA ASP A 280 28.53 -16.42 -4.59
C ASP A 280 29.25 -15.27 -3.85
N ASP A 281 30.25 -14.64 -4.44
CA ASP A 281 31.01 -13.54 -3.83
C ASP A 281 30.17 -12.24 -3.84
N CYS A 282 29.53 -11.91 -4.95
CA CYS A 282 28.61 -10.78 -5.05
C CYS A 282 27.45 -10.90 -4.03
N PHE A 283 26.87 -12.10 -3.90
CA PHE A 283 25.84 -12.34 -2.90
C PHE A 283 26.37 -12.14 -1.47
N LYS A 284 27.55 -12.68 -1.19
CA LYS A 284 28.20 -12.57 0.13
C LYS A 284 28.52 -11.11 0.49
N ASP A 285 28.95 -10.32 -0.46
CA ASP A 285 29.26 -8.91 -0.24
C ASP A 285 27.99 -8.10 0.15
N LYS A 286 26.83 -8.49 -0.39
CA LYS A 286 25.55 -7.84 -0.12
C LYS A 286 24.88 -8.30 1.18
N PHE A 287 24.98 -9.58 1.50
CA PHE A 287 24.23 -10.19 2.61
C PHE A 287 25.09 -10.70 3.77
N GLY A 288 26.42 -10.74 3.62
CA GLY A 288 27.38 -11.15 4.64
C GLY A 288 27.56 -12.67 4.80
N PHE A 289 26.94 -13.50 3.93
CA PHE A 289 27.05 -14.96 3.95
C PHE A 289 26.90 -15.56 2.55
N LEU A 290 27.33 -16.81 2.36
CA LEU A 290 27.20 -17.50 1.06
C LEU A 290 25.76 -17.94 0.79
N PRO A 291 25.28 -17.90 -0.47
CA PRO A 291 23.94 -18.31 -0.82
C PRO A 291 23.73 -19.81 -0.65
N ASN A 292 22.60 -20.19 -0.07
CA ASN A 292 22.15 -21.57 0.01
C ASN A 292 21.45 -22.03 -1.28
N LYS A 293 21.04 -23.30 -1.33
CA LYS A 293 20.42 -23.87 -2.54
C LYS A 293 19.11 -23.18 -2.97
N VAL A 294 18.30 -22.70 -2.02
CA VAL A 294 17.06 -21.99 -2.34
C VAL A 294 17.36 -20.62 -2.96
N GLN A 295 18.33 -19.90 -2.41
CA GLN A 295 18.78 -18.63 -2.93
C GLN A 295 19.41 -18.78 -4.32
N LYS A 296 20.29 -19.80 -4.51
CA LYS A 296 20.88 -20.11 -5.82
C LYS A 296 19.83 -20.45 -6.88
N ALA A 297 18.84 -21.27 -6.55
CA ALA A 297 17.77 -21.60 -7.48
C ALA A 297 16.97 -20.38 -7.93
N MET A 298 16.68 -19.45 -7.00
CA MET A 298 15.98 -18.23 -7.32
C MET A 298 16.81 -17.27 -8.18
N ILE A 299 18.11 -17.14 -7.90
CA ILE A 299 19.07 -16.38 -8.70
C ILE A 299 19.15 -16.96 -10.12
N GLU A 300 19.36 -18.28 -10.24
CA GLU A 300 19.46 -18.97 -11.53
C GLU A 300 18.22 -18.75 -12.41
N VAL A 301 17.03 -18.84 -11.83
CA VAL A 301 15.78 -18.60 -12.55
C VAL A 301 15.65 -17.13 -12.99
N ALA A 302 16.03 -16.17 -12.15
CA ALA A 302 16.04 -14.76 -12.52
C ALA A 302 17.03 -14.45 -13.64
N GLU A 303 18.24 -15.00 -13.57
CA GLU A 303 19.27 -14.89 -14.60
C GLU A 303 18.86 -15.47 -15.96
N ASN A 304 18.13 -16.57 -15.95
CA ASN A 304 17.64 -17.23 -17.15
C ASN A 304 16.28 -16.71 -17.64
N SER A 305 15.69 -15.74 -16.95
CA SER A 305 14.43 -15.13 -17.36
C SER A 305 14.56 -14.46 -18.73
N THR A 306 13.64 -14.77 -19.64
CA THR A 306 13.59 -14.20 -21.01
C THR A 306 12.41 -13.25 -21.21
N THR A 307 11.51 -13.15 -20.25
CA THR A 307 10.36 -12.24 -20.22
C THR A 307 10.07 -11.85 -18.78
N PRO A 308 9.51 -10.67 -18.52
CA PRO A 308 8.93 -10.38 -17.21
C PRO A 308 7.88 -11.44 -16.85
N GLY A 309 7.77 -11.78 -15.56
CA GLY A 309 6.89 -12.87 -15.15
C GLY A 309 6.57 -12.88 -13.67
N ILE A 310 5.80 -13.88 -13.24
CA ILE A 310 5.52 -14.16 -11.84
C ILE A 310 6.37 -15.36 -11.37
N TYR A 311 6.95 -15.22 -10.17
CA TYR A 311 7.83 -16.18 -9.52
C TYR A 311 7.26 -16.50 -8.13
N ILE A 312 6.89 -17.76 -7.87
CA ILE A 312 6.33 -18.20 -6.59
C ILE A 312 7.32 -19.15 -5.92
N LEU A 313 7.93 -18.69 -4.82
CA LEU A 313 8.86 -19.48 -4.02
C LEU A 313 8.15 -20.05 -2.78
N GLU A 314 7.93 -21.34 -2.79
CA GLU A 314 7.40 -22.11 -1.66
C GLU A 314 8.56 -22.79 -0.94
N ALA A 315 8.91 -22.28 0.26
CA ALA A 315 10.07 -22.80 0.99
C ALA A 315 9.91 -22.61 2.52
N PRO A 316 10.53 -23.44 3.36
CA PRO A 316 10.41 -23.38 4.80
C PRO A 316 10.71 -22.00 5.38
N MET A 317 10.18 -21.72 6.57
CA MET A 317 10.53 -20.51 7.31
C MET A 317 12.01 -20.55 7.71
N GLY A 318 12.66 -19.37 7.72
CA GLY A 318 14.07 -19.23 8.14
C GLY A 318 15.11 -19.70 7.11
N VAL A 319 14.71 -20.11 5.90
CA VAL A 319 15.64 -20.53 4.83
C VAL A 319 16.25 -19.36 4.04
N GLY A 320 15.91 -18.11 4.37
CA GLY A 320 16.42 -16.92 3.68
C GLY A 320 15.65 -16.58 2.39
N LYS A 321 14.32 -16.72 2.41
CA LYS A 321 13.44 -16.33 1.29
C LYS A 321 13.56 -14.84 0.94
N THR A 322 13.73 -13.99 1.95
CA THR A 322 13.86 -12.54 1.76
C THR A 322 15.09 -12.21 0.92
N GLU A 323 16.25 -12.76 1.27
CA GLU A 323 17.50 -12.54 0.54
C GLU A 323 17.43 -13.15 -0.87
N ALA A 324 16.78 -14.31 -1.03
CA ALA A 324 16.52 -14.89 -2.35
C ALA A 324 15.68 -13.96 -3.23
N ALA A 325 14.63 -13.37 -2.66
CA ALA A 325 13.76 -12.43 -3.38
C ALA A 325 14.45 -11.12 -3.74
N LEU A 326 15.24 -10.54 -2.83
CA LEU A 326 15.98 -9.30 -3.09
C LEU A 326 17.06 -9.50 -4.16
N SER A 327 17.77 -10.64 -4.13
CA SER A 327 18.75 -10.98 -5.17
C SER A 327 18.09 -11.11 -6.54
N ALA A 328 17.00 -11.86 -6.62
CA ALA A 328 16.25 -12.01 -7.86
C ALA A 328 15.64 -10.69 -8.34
N ALA A 329 15.14 -9.86 -7.42
CA ALA A 329 14.54 -8.56 -7.76
C ALA A 329 15.57 -7.63 -8.39
N GLU A 330 16.80 -7.61 -7.90
CA GLU A 330 17.88 -6.81 -8.48
C GLU A 330 18.24 -7.28 -9.91
N ILE A 331 18.35 -8.59 -10.13
CA ILE A 331 18.60 -9.17 -11.45
C ILE A 331 17.44 -8.85 -12.41
N LEU A 332 16.19 -9.06 -11.96
CA LEU A 332 15.01 -8.79 -12.77
C LEU A 332 14.87 -7.30 -13.09
N ALA A 333 15.15 -6.42 -12.13
CA ALA A 333 15.14 -4.98 -12.36
C ALA A 333 16.17 -4.57 -13.42
N SER A 334 17.40 -5.12 -13.34
CA SER A 334 18.45 -4.88 -14.37
C SER A 334 18.04 -5.36 -15.75
N LYS A 335 17.34 -6.50 -15.84
CA LYS A 335 16.94 -7.10 -17.14
C LYS A 335 15.78 -6.38 -17.80
N TRP A 336 14.88 -5.83 -17.00
CA TRP A 336 13.59 -5.28 -17.47
C TRP A 336 13.46 -3.78 -17.21
N ASN A 337 14.60 -3.09 -17.02
CA ASN A 337 14.66 -1.65 -16.83
C ASN A 337 13.68 -1.12 -15.75
N CYS A 338 13.51 -1.91 -14.66
CA CYS A 338 12.71 -1.46 -13.53
C CYS A 338 13.58 -0.60 -12.61
N GLU A 339 13.03 0.51 -12.14
CA GLU A 339 13.76 1.52 -11.36
C GLU A 339 13.28 1.62 -9.92
N GLY A 340 12.64 0.56 -9.43
CA GLY A 340 12.14 0.51 -8.07
C GLY A 340 11.76 -0.88 -7.59
N LEU A 341 11.49 -0.95 -6.28
CA LEU A 341 11.06 -2.15 -5.58
C LEU A 341 9.89 -1.83 -4.65
N PHE A 342 8.85 -2.66 -4.69
CA PHE A 342 7.82 -2.71 -3.65
C PHE A 342 7.92 -4.03 -2.90
N PHE A 343 8.01 -3.96 -1.55
CA PHE A 343 8.02 -5.13 -0.66
C PHE A 343 6.77 -5.12 0.23
N GLY A 344 5.81 -5.96 -0.09
CA GLY A 344 4.53 -6.09 0.59
C GLY A 344 4.53 -7.19 1.65
N LEU A 345 4.08 -6.86 2.85
CA LEU A 345 4.03 -7.73 4.03
C LEU A 345 2.62 -7.79 4.61
N PRO A 346 2.24 -8.89 5.30
CA PRO A 346 0.88 -9.04 5.81
C PRO A 346 0.54 -8.07 6.95
N THR A 347 1.53 -7.64 7.74
CA THR A 347 1.31 -6.77 8.91
C THR A 347 2.35 -5.65 9.03
N GLN A 348 1.99 -4.60 9.76
CA GLN A 348 2.91 -3.49 10.06
C GLN A 348 4.12 -3.93 10.88
N ALA A 349 3.94 -4.88 11.82
CA ALA A 349 5.02 -5.41 12.64
C ALA A 349 6.08 -6.15 11.78
N THR A 350 5.63 -6.95 10.80
CA THR A 350 6.52 -7.58 9.84
C THR A 350 7.23 -6.55 8.96
N ALA A 351 6.53 -5.48 8.55
CA ALA A 351 7.12 -4.41 7.76
C ALA A 351 8.25 -3.71 8.51
N ASN A 352 8.08 -3.42 9.79
CA ASN A 352 9.14 -2.85 10.64
C ASN A 352 10.36 -3.77 10.76
N GLY A 353 10.14 -5.09 10.92
CA GLY A 353 11.21 -6.08 11.03
C GLY A 353 12.02 -6.26 9.73
N ILE A 354 11.37 -6.16 8.60
CA ILE A 354 11.99 -6.28 7.28
C ILE A 354 12.62 -4.95 6.83
N PHE A 355 12.10 -3.80 7.29
CA PHE A 355 12.60 -2.50 6.89
C PHE A 355 14.12 -2.35 7.10
N THR A 356 14.64 -2.78 8.24
CA THR A 356 16.08 -2.71 8.51
C THR A 356 16.88 -3.50 7.47
N ARG A 357 16.46 -4.72 7.14
CA ARG A 357 17.13 -5.56 6.12
C ARG A 357 17.07 -4.93 4.73
N LEU A 358 15.90 -4.38 4.37
CA LEU A 358 15.74 -3.70 3.08
C LEU A 358 16.56 -2.41 3.04
N ARG A 359 16.58 -1.63 4.11
CA ARG A 359 17.42 -0.43 4.22
C ARG A 359 18.90 -0.78 4.02
N ASP A 360 19.38 -1.81 4.73
CA ASP A 360 20.78 -2.23 4.64
C ASP A 360 21.12 -2.71 3.21
N TRP A 361 20.23 -3.49 2.57
CA TRP A 361 20.37 -3.88 1.17
C TRP A 361 20.30 -2.67 0.23
N SER A 362 19.32 -1.77 0.41
CA SER A 362 19.16 -0.55 -0.42
C SER A 362 20.37 0.38 -0.30
N SER A 363 21.02 0.43 0.86
CA SER A 363 22.27 1.19 1.03
C SER A 363 23.39 0.66 0.14
N THR A 364 23.39 -0.64 -0.17
CA THR A 364 24.37 -1.20 -1.15
C THR A 364 24.06 -0.77 -2.58
N GLN A 365 22.82 -0.39 -2.87
CA GLN A 365 22.37 0.08 -4.18
C GLN A 365 22.60 1.59 -4.39
N ALA A 366 22.64 2.36 -3.32
CA ALA A 366 22.73 3.83 -3.33
C ALA A 366 24.18 4.36 -3.39
N LYS A 367 25.12 3.58 -3.95
CA LYS A 367 26.51 4.03 -4.11
C LYS A 367 26.59 5.13 -5.16
N ASN A 368 26.95 6.35 -4.73
CA ASN A 368 27.09 7.55 -5.57
C ASN A 368 25.79 8.12 -6.18
N VAL A 369 24.62 7.70 -5.69
CA VAL A 369 23.31 8.20 -6.11
C VAL A 369 22.42 8.39 -4.88
N GLN A 370 21.48 9.33 -4.96
CA GLN A 370 20.50 9.57 -3.90
C GLN A 370 19.19 8.86 -4.24
N LEU A 371 18.87 7.78 -3.55
CA LEU A 371 17.66 6.97 -3.79
C LEU A 371 16.61 7.20 -2.70
N SER A 372 15.36 7.27 -3.09
CA SER A 372 14.26 7.42 -2.14
C SER A 372 13.84 6.07 -1.56
N ILE A 373 13.62 6.04 -0.23
CA ILE A 373 13.04 4.89 0.47
C ILE A 373 11.80 5.32 1.27
N ARG A 374 10.77 4.50 1.27
CA ARG A 374 9.52 4.75 1.99
C ARG A 374 9.06 3.54 2.79
N LEU A 375 8.69 3.78 4.05
CA LEU A 375 7.98 2.81 4.88
C LEU A 375 6.47 3.15 4.81
N ALA A 376 5.73 2.31 4.08
CA ALA A 376 4.36 2.59 3.66
C ALA A 376 3.31 1.99 4.62
N HIS A 377 3.21 2.54 5.81
CA HIS A 377 2.12 2.26 6.76
C HIS A 377 1.96 3.42 7.75
N GLY A 378 0.81 3.49 8.42
CA GLY A 378 0.42 4.62 9.26
C GLY A 378 1.33 4.94 10.45
N MET A 379 2.35 4.11 10.71
CA MET A 379 3.26 4.25 11.85
C MET A 379 4.74 4.28 11.44
N ALA A 380 5.04 4.64 10.20
CA ALA A 380 6.40 4.67 9.67
C ALA A 380 7.36 5.54 10.49
N MET A 381 6.89 6.71 10.92
CA MET A 381 7.68 7.68 11.72
C MET A 381 8.08 7.18 13.11
N MET A 382 7.48 6.09 13.60
CA MET A 382 7.82 5.49 14.88
C MET A 382 9.03 4.56 14.80
N GLN A 383 9.41 4.16 13.59
CA GLN A 383 10.57 3.32 13.35
C GLN A 383 11.83 4.19 13.36
N GLU A 384 12.73 3.97 14.32
CA GLU A 384 13.90 4.83 14.58
C GLU A 384 14.81 4.97 13.35
N GLY A 385 15.09 3.87 12.65
CA GLY A 385 15.92 3.89 11.44
C GLY A 385 15.30 4.66 10.28
N TYR A 386 13.95 4.71 10.19
CA TYR A 386 13.23 5.51 9.20
C TYR A 386 13.27 6.99 9.57
N ARG A 387 13.07 7.31 10.84
CA ARG A 387 13.13 8.68 11.36
C ARG A 387 14.51 9.32 11.19
N GLN A 388 15.60 8.54 11.38
CA GLN A 388 16.95 9.03 11.15
C GLN A 388 17.18 9.44 9.69
N LEU A 389 16.66 8.68 8.72
CA LEU A 389 16.69 9.05 7.29
C LEU A 389 15.87 10.30 6.99
N PHE A 390 14.78 10.51 7.70
CA PHE A 390 13.90 11.67 7.56
C PHE A 390 14.55 12.96 8.08
N HIS A 391 15.19 12.93 9.25
CA HIS A 391 15.84 14.09 9.85
C HIS A 391 17.21 14.41 9.21
N GLY A 392 17.87 13.43 8.61
CA GLY A 392 19.13 13.61 7.89
C GLY A 392 19.00 14.51 6.66
N THR A 393 17.80 14.63 6.09
CA THR A 393 17.54 15.53 4.93
C THR A 393 17.36 17.01 5.34
N ALA A 394 17.12 17.30 6.62
CA ALA A 394 16.86 18.67 7.10
C ALA A 394 18.11 19.42 7.57
N HIS A 395 19.19 18.74 7.89
CA HIS A 395 20.43 19.34 8.40
C HIS A 395 21.66 18.56 7.92
N GLN A 396 22.44 19.20 7.04
CA GLN A 396 23.83 18.89 6.64
C GLN A 396 24.03 18.13 5.32
N GLU A 397 24.55 18.85 4.35
CA GLU A 397 25.10 18.34 3.08
C GLU A 397 26.44 17.58 3.23
N GLU A 398 27.02 17.52 4.45
CA GLU A 398 28.41 17.01 4.62
C GLU A 398 28.55 15.62 5.25
N ASP A 399 27.47 14.97 5.78
CA ASP A 399 27.59 13.71 6.55
C ASP A 399 26.70 12.55 6.06
N MET A 400 26.28 12.52 4.79
CA MET A 400 25.47 11.41 4.28
C MET A 400 26.35 10.22 3.84
N GLU A 401 26.71 9.35 4.78
CA GLU A 401 27.36 8.05 4.48
C GLU A 401 26.50 7.10 3.63
N THR A 402 25.17 7.30 3.62
CA THR A 402 24.24 6.47 2.83
C THR A 402 23.47 7.35 1.85
N GLY A 403 23.51 7.04 0.56
CA GLY A 403 22.74 7.73 -0.48
C GLY A 403 21.21 7.48 -0.42
N LEU A 404 20.66 7.04 0.72
CA LEU A 404 19.22 6.85 0.94
C LEU A 404 18.60 8.05 1.64
N LEU A 405 17.44 8.48 1.16
CA LEU A 405 16.69 9.59 1.75
C LEU A 405 15.18 9.32 1.75
N VAL A 406 14.47 10.01 2.67
CA VAL A 406 13.02 10.13 2.64
C VAL A 406 12.67 11.49 2.05
N HIS A 407 12.23 11.51 0.81
CA HIS A 407 11.97 12.77 0.09
C HIS A 407 10.62 13.37 0.51
N PRO A 408 10.57 14.69 0.89
CA PRO A 408 9.34 15.33 1.39
C PRO A 408 8.15 15.28 0.41
N TRP A 409 8.42 15.34 -0.89
CA TRP A 409 7.37 15.28 -1.90
C TRP A 409 6.63 13.94 -1.91
N PHE A 410 7.30 12.83 -1.53
CA PHE A 410 6.69 11.50 -1.43
C PHE A 410 6.03 11.21 -0.08
N GLU A 411 5.98 12.15 0.87
CA GLU A 411 5.38 11.95 2.19
C GLU A 411 3.86 11.83 2.15
N GLY A 412 3.21 12.41 1.16
CA GLY A 412 1.77 12.34 0.99
C GLY A 412 1.27 10.89 0.93
N ARG A 413 0.14 10.60 1.58
CA ARG A 413 -0.46 9.26 1.58
C ARG A 413 -0.72 8.75 0.16
N LYS A 414 -1.14 9.63 -0.75
CA LYS A 414 -1.42 9.29 -2.16
C LYS A 414 -0.14 9.03 -2.98
N GLN A 415 1.02 9.52 -2.54
CA GLN A 415 2.31 9.48 -3.24
C GLN A 415 3.24 8.37 -2.74
N VAL A 416 2.80 7.60 -1.76
CA VAL A 416 3.63 6.62 -1.04
C VAL A 416 4.31 5.59 -1.95
N LEU A 417 3.66 5.17 -3.03
CA LEU A 417 4.17 4.18 -3.98
C LEU A 417 5.13 4.77 -5.02
N LEU A 418 5.32 6.10 -5.06
CA LEU A 418 6.16 6.75 -6.06
C LEU A 418 7.65 6.74 -5.72
N SER A 419 8.04 6.48 -4.46
CA SER A 419 9.44 6.31 -4.04
C SER A 419 10.09 5.11 -4.71
N SER A 420 11.42 5.16 -4.94
CA SER A 420 12.16 4.05 -5.57
C SER A 420 12.03 2.75 -4.78
N PHE A 421 12.23 2.79 -3.45
CA PHE A 421 12.06 1.63 -2.59
C PHE A 421 10.88 1.84 -1.63
N VAL A 422 9.95 0.90 -1.62
CA VAL A 422 8.77 0.95 -0.76
C VAL A 422 8.66 -0.35 0.01
N VAL A 423 8.69 -0.27 1.35
CA VAL A 423 8.29 -1.35 2.25
C VAL A 423 6.94 -1.01 2.83
N GLY A 424 5.99 -1.92 2.78
CA GLY A 424 4.67 -1.61 3.33
C GLY A 424 3.84 -2.85 3.63
N THR A 425 2.64 -2.60 4.15
CA THR A 425 1.67 -3.69 4.20
C THR A 425 1.14 -3.97 2.80
N VAL A 426 0.76 -5.23 2.57
CA VAL A 426 0.15 -5.63 1.29
C VAL A 426 -1.08 -4.80 0.94
N ASP A 427 -1.77 -4.23 1.93
CA ASP A 427 -2.93 -3.36 1.73
C ASP A 427 -2.63 -2.21 0.75
N GLN A 428 -1.41 -1.65 0.79
CA GLN A 428 -0.98 -0.60 -0.13
C GLN A 428 -1.01 -1.05 -1.59
N LEU A 429 -0.68 -2.33 -1.83
CA LEU A 429 -0.81 -2.95 -3.14
C LEU A 429 -2.26 -3.26 -3.50
N LEU A 430 -3.02 -3.86 -2.55
CA LEU A 430 -4.40 -4.25 -2.78
C LEU A 430 -5.30 -3.03 -3.09
N MET A 431 -4.96 -1.87 -2.56
CA MET A 431 -5.63 -0.61 -2.90
C MET A 431 -5.46 -0.21 -4.39
N ALA A 432 -4.49 -0.75 -5.13
CA ALA A 432 -4.42 -0.56 -6.57
C ALA A 432 -5.52 -1.32 -7.33
N ALA A 433 -6.17 -2.28 -6.69
CA ALA A 433 -7.30 -3.03 -7.23
C ALA A 433 -8.65 -2.56 -6.67
N LEU A 434 -8.68 -1.52 -5.85
CA LEU A 434 -9.88 -0.99 -5.19
C LEU A 434 -10.38 0.25 -5.94
N GLN A 435 -11.69 0.40 -6.06
CA GLN A 435 -12.31 1.64 -6.53
C GLN A 435 -12.07 2.76 -5.51
N GLN A 436 -11.15 3.67 -5.83
CA GLN A 436 -10.81 4.83 -5.01
C GLN A 436 -10.29 5.97 -5.87
N LYS A 437 -10.49 7.20 -5.42
CA LYS A 437 -9.91 8.36 -6.10
C LYS A 437 -8.38 8.23 -6.17
N HIS A 438 -7.82 8.72 -7.27
CA HIS A 438 -6.38 8.70 -7.54
C HIS A 438 -5.75 7.29 -7.61
N VAL A 439 -6.53 6.25 -7.92
CA VAL A 439 -6.03 4.89 -8.11
C VAL A 439 -4.93 4.84 -9.18
N MET A 440 -4.99 5.72 -10.19
CA MET A 440 -4.01 5.88 -11.26
C MET A 440 -2.60 6.18 -10.74
N LEU A 441 -2.47 6.93 -9.65
CA LEU A 441 -1.15 7.15 -9.00
C LEU A 441 -0.55 5.86 -8.43
N ARG A 442 -1.39 4.93 -7.97
CA ARG A 442 -0.93 3.63 -7.49
C ARG A 442 -0.47 2.74 -8.62
N HIS A 443 -1.18 2.77 -9.75
CA HIS A 443 -0.78 2.07 -10.97
C HIS A 443 0.55 2.59 -11.49
N LEU A 444 0.71 3.90 -11.63
CA LEU A 444 1.98 4.52 -12.00
C LEU A 444 3.12 4.15 -11.03
N GLY A 445 2.84 4.22 -9.73
CA GLY A 445 3.85 3.92 -8.69
C GLY A 445 4.30 2.45 -8.65
N LEU A 446 3.50 1.52 -9.18
CA LEU A 446 3.85 0.09 -9.27
C LEU A 446 4.44 -0.28 -10.62
N ALA A 447 4.00 0.37 -11.72
CA ALA A 447 4.30 -0.05 -13.10
C ALA A 447 5.80 -0.17 -13.41
N GLY A 448 6.64 0.67 -12.80
CA GLY A 448 8.11 0.65 -13.00
C GLY A 448 8.90 -0.11 -11.93
N LYS A 449 8.28 -0.99 -11.14
CA LYS A 449 8.94 -1.67 -10.01
C LYS A 449 8.97 -3.17 -10.17
N VAL A 450 9.89 -3.83 -9.46
CA VAL A 450 9.75 -5.24 -9.10
C VAL A 450 8.90 -5.32 -7.84
N VAL A 451 7.91 -6.20 -7.83
CA VAL A 451 6.97 -6.36 -6.70
C VAL A 451 7.27 -7.66 -5.96
N ILE A 452 7.58 -7.58 -4.67
CA ILE A 452 7.72 -8.73 -3.78
C ILE A 452 6.54 -8.74 -2.81
N ILE A 453 5.88 -9.88 -2.66
CA ILE A 453 4.81 -10.10 -1.68
C ILE A 453 5.18 -11.28 -0.80
N ASP A 454 5.38 -11.03 0.48
CA ASP A 454 5.72 -12.09 1.44
C ASP A 454 4.47 -12.64 2.13
N GLU A 455 4.54 -13.90 2.56
CA GLU A 455 3.49 -14.65 3.24
C GLU A 455 2.14 -14.61 2.48
N CYS A 456 2.18 -14.79 1.14
CA CYS A 456 1.00 -14.66 0.26
C CYS A 456 -0.15 -15.67 0.56
N HIS A 457 0.11 -16.66 1.43
CA HIS A 457 -0.90 -17.60 1.93
C HIS A 457 -1.79 -17.01 3.03
N ALA A 458 -1.36 -15.91 3.68
CA ALA A 458 -2.06 -15.35 4.84
C ALA A 458 -3.34 -14.57 4.50
N TYR A 459 -3.68 -14.43 3.21
CA TYR A 459 -4.81 -13.62 2.77
C TYR A 459 -6.07 -14.46 2.63
N ASP A 460 -7.16 -14.00 3.24
CA ASP A 460 -8.48 -14.62 3.12
C ASP A 460 -9.08 -14.45 1.71
N ALA A 461 -10.27 -15.00 1.45
CA ALA A 461 -10.90 -14.93 0.14
C ALA A 461 -11.24 -13.51 -0.29
N TYR A 462 -11.57 -12.64 0.66
CA TYR A 462 -11.89 -11.24 0.38
C TYR A 462 -10.66 -10.49 -0.13
N MET A 463 -9.56 -10.49 0.63
CA MET A 463 -8.29 -9.87 0.23
C MET A 463 -7.71 -10.53 -1.03
N SER A 464 -7.90 -11.83 -1.17
CA SER A 464 -7.46 -12.60 -2.34
C SER A 464 -8.08 -12.11 -3.64
N CYS A 465 -9.33 -11.64 -3.60
CA CYS A 465 -10.02 -11.09 -4.76
C CYS A 465 -9.34 -9.81 -5.28
N TYR A 466 -8.84 -8.96 -4.38
CA TYR A 466 -8.07 -7.77 -4.76
C TYR A 466 -6.65 -8.12 -5.23
N LEU A 467 -6.00 -9.09 -4.55
CA LEU A 467 -4.67 -9.54 -4.98
C LEU A 467 -4.70 -10.11 -6.41
N GLU A 468 -5.68 -10.93 -6.74
CA GLU A 468 -5.85 -11.48 -8.09
C GLU A 468 -6.05 -10.36 -9.13
N ARG A 469 -6.84 -9.33 -8.82
CA ARG A 469 -7.02 -8.18 -9.70
C ARG A 469 -5.75 -7.34 -9.84
N ALA A 470 -5.04 -7.11 -8.74
CA ALA A 470 -3.76 -6.40 -8.80
C ALA A 470 -2.73 -7.17 -9.65
N LEU A 471 -2.66 -8.50 -9.51
CA LEU A 471 -1.78 -9.34 -10.32
C LEU A 471 -2.15 -9.29 -11.82
N GLU A 472 -3.44 -9.27 -12.16
CA GLU A 472 -3.91 -9.12 -13.55
C GLU A 472 -3.37 -7.82 -14.16
N TRP A 473 -3.53 -6.69 -13.49
CA TRP A 473 -2.99 -5.40 -13.93
C TRP A 473 -1.46 -5.39 -14.00
N MET A 474 -0.78 -6.03 -13.02
CA MET A 474 0.68 -6.16 -13.05
C MET A 474 1.16 -6.98 -14.25
N GLY A 475 0.43 -8.03 -14.61
CA GLY A 475 0.73 -8.83 -15.81
C GLY A 475 0.61 -8.02 -17.10
N ILE A 476 -0.38 -7.12 -17.17
CA ILE A 476 -0.58 -6.20 -18.28
C ILE A 476 0.58 -5.20 -18.41
N TYR A 477 1.04 -4.65 -17.27
CA TYR A 477 2.21 -3.76 -17.24
C TYR A 477 3.55 -4.48 -17.38
N LYS A 478 3.57 -5.81 -17.49
CA LYS A 478 4.79 -6.63 -17.52
C LYS A 478 5.67 -6.43 -16.28
N ILE A 479 5.08 -6.20 -15.11
CA ILE A 479 5.79 -6.04 -13.84
C ILE A 479 6.31 -7.41 -13.37
N PRO A 480 7.62 -7.57 -13.08
CA PRO A 480 8.12 -8.79 -12.43
C PRO A 480 7.56 -8.91 -11.01
N VAL A 481 6.91 -10.04 -10.69
CA VAL A 481 6.29 -10.28 -9.38
C VAL A 481 6.92 -11.50 -8.71
N ILE A 482 7.34 -11.36 -7.46
CA ILE A 482 7.89 -12.44 -6.63
C ILE A 482 6.95 -12.66 -5.44
N LEU A 483 6.38 -13.85 -5.35
CA LEU A 483 5.53 -14.26 -4.23
C LEU A 483 6.28 -15.24 -3.34
N LEU A 484 6.33 -14.96 -2.04
CA LEU A 484 6.96 -15.81 -1.05
C LEU A 484 5.91 -16.48 -0.16
N SER A 485 6.08 -17.76 0.10
CA SER A 485 5.21 -18.51 1.00
C SER A 485 5.97 -19.61 1.73
N ALA A 486 5.54 -19.88 2.97
CA ALA A 486 5.96 -21.10 3.68
C ALA A 486 5.03 -22.27 3.36
N THR A 487 3.76 -21.99 3.09
CA THR A 487 2.69 -22.99 2.94
C THR A 487 1.68 -22.44 1.92
N LEU A 488 1.60 -23.04 0.73
CA LEU A 488 0.67 -22.57 -0.30
C LEU A 488 -0.13 -23.73 -0.88
N PRO A 489 -1.48 -23.71 -0.79
CA PRO A 489 -2.31 -24.69 -1.48
C PRO A 489 -2.11 -24.62 -3.00
N ALA A 490 -2.05 -25.77 -3.66
CA ALA A 490 -1.80 -25.87 -5.10
C ALA A 490 -2.86 -25.13 -5.94
N GLN A 491 -4.13 -25.18 -5.51
CA GLN A 491 -5.22 -24.42 -6.13
C GLN A 491 -4.99 -22.91 -6.03
N ARG A 492 -4.48 -22.43 -4.87
CA ARG A 492 -4.17 -21.02 -4.69
C ARG A 492 -3.01 -20.57 -5.57
N ARG A 493 -1.93 -21.37 -5.64
CA ARG A 493 -0.82 -21.14 -6.57
C ARG A 493 -1.30 -21.00 -8.01
N ALA A 494 -2.20 -21.87 -8.45
CA ALA A 494 -2.76 -21.82 -9.79
C ALA A 494 -3.54 -20.53 -10.06
N LYS A 495 -4.42 -20.12 -9.15
CA LYS A 495 -5.20 -18.86 -9.26
C LYS A 495 -4.30 -17.63 -9.37
N LEU A 496 -3.22 -17.54 -8.58
CA LEU A 496 -2.30 -16.41 -8.61
C LEU A 496 -1.57 -16.29 -9.96
N ILE A 497 -1.12 -17.45 -10.50
CA ILE A 497 -0.46 -17.48 -11.82
C ILE A 497 -1.45 -17.16 -12.95
N GLU A 498 -2.66 -17.71 -12.89
CA GLU A 498 -3.71 -17.46 -13.87
C GLU A 498 -4.14 -15.99 -13.88
N ALA A 499 -4.25 -15.39 -12.71
CA ALA A 499 -4.54 -13.96 -12.57
C ALA A 499 -3.46 -13.10 -13.24
N TYR A 500 -2.19 -13.32 -12.94
CA TYR A 500 -1.08 -12.59 -13.56
C TYR A 500 -1.03 -12.78 -15.08
N CYS A 501 -1.28 -13.99 -15.57
CA CYS A 501 -1.25 -14.29 -17.00
C CYS A 501 -2.51 -13.83 -17.76
N GLY A 502 -3.57 -13.40 -17.06
CA GLY A 502 -4.86 -13.02 -17.64
C GLY A 502 -5.58 -14.18 -18.35
N LYS A 503 -5.22 -15.43 -18.03
CA LYS A 503 -5.78 -16.62 -18.67
C LYS A 503 -5.75 -17.85 -17.77
N SER A 504 -6.72 -18.74 -17.96
CA SER A 504 -6.70 -20.08 -17.36
C SER A 504 -5.82 -21.05 -18.14
N PHE A 505 -5.26 -22.02 -17.42
CA PHE A 505 -4.49 -23.11 -17.99
C PHE A 505 -5.28 -24.42 -17.87
N PRO A 506 -5.15 -25.37 -18.83
CA PRO A 506 -5.77 -26.68 -18.71
C PRO A 506 -5.22 -27.46 -17.51
N GLU A 507 -6.06 -28.32 -16.92
CA GLU A 507 -5.62 -29.28 -15.93
C GLU A 507 -5.01 -30.50 -16.62
N GLU A 508 -3.77 -30.82 -16.26
CA GLU A 508 -3.08 -32.05 -16.68
C GLU A 508 -2.92 -32.96 -15.48
N PRO A 509 -2.99 -34.30 -15.65
CA PRO A 509 -2.91 -35.26 -14.54
C PRO A 509 -1.67 -35.07 -13.66
N ASP A 510 -0.50 -34.90 -14.30
CA ASP A 510 0.81 -34.68 -13.63
C ASP A 510 1.31 -33.23 -13.84
N GLY A 511 0.40 -32.28 -14.08
CA GLY A 511 0.72 -30.90 -14.38
C GLY A 511 1.15 -30.09 -13.16
N TRP A 512 1.73 -28.93 -13.44
CA TRP A 512 2.23 -28.00 -12.44
C TRP A 512 1.17 -27.54 -11.39
N LYS A 513 -0.11 -27.55 -11.75
CA LYS A 513 -1.22 -27.21 -10.84
C LYS A 513 -1.35 -28.18 -9.66
N LYS A 514 -0.95 -29.43 -9.82
CA LYS A 514 -1.08 -30.50 -8.81
C LYS A 514 0.23 -30.84 -8.11
N SER A 515 1.32 -30.18 -8.46
CA SER A 515 2.63 -30.46 -7.84
C SER A 515 2.62 -30.22 -6.34
N GLU A 516 3.04 -31.23 -5.58
CA GLU A 516 3.22 -31.20 -4.12
C GLU A 516 4.70 -31.15 -3.73
N SER A 517 5.61 -31.00 -4.71
CA SER A 517 7.04 -30.88 -4.44
C SER A 517 7.33 -29.72 -3.49
N TYR A 518 8.32 -29.91 -2.59
CA TYR A 518 8.67 -28.90 -1.60
C TYR A 518 10.13 -29.03 -1.12
N PRO A 519 10.92 -27.95 -1.08
CA PRO A 519 10.62 -26.60 -1.57
C PRO A 519 10.45 -26.55 -3.10
N LEU A 520 9.63 -25.61 -3.57
CA LEU A 520 9.23 -25.50 -4.97
C LEU A 520 9.34 -24.05 -5.45
N LEU A 521 9.91 -23.87 -6.62
CA LEU A 521 9.85 -22.60 -7.35
C LEU A 521 8.99 -22.80 -8.60
N THR A 522 7.87 -22.06 -8.68
CA THR A 522 6.99 -22.03 -9.85
C THR A 522 7.08 -20.66 -10.50
N TYR A 523 7.32 -20.59 -11.81
CA TYR A 523 7.51 -19.32 -12.49
C TYR A 523 7.01 -19.38 -13.94
N THR A 524 6.82 -18.20 -14.53
CA THR A 524 6.39 -18.07 -15.92
C THR A 524 7.55 -17.67 -16.83
N VAL A 525 7.56 -18.23 -18.05
CA VAL A 525 8.43 -17.82 -19.15
C VAL A 525 7.53 -17.57 -20.35
N GLY A 526 7.28 -16.31 -20.67
CA GLY A 526 6.23 -15.92 -21.58
C GLY A 526 4.87 -16.44 -21.12
N LYS A 527 4.20 -17.23 -21.98
CA LYS A 527 2.89 -17.83 -21.67
C LYS A 527 2.98 -19.29 -21.12
N LYS A 528 4.15 -19.75 -20.70
CA LYS A 528 4.37 -21.09 -20.15
C LYS A 528 4.70 -21.05 -18.68
N VAL A 529 4.19 -22.00 -17.92
CA VAL A 529 4.53 -22.19 -16.51
C VAL A 529 5.61 -23.26 -16.39
N GLN A 530 6.62 -22.99 -15.59
CA GLN A 530 7.72 -23.90 -15.28
C GLN A 530 7.83 -24.12 -13.78
N GLN A 531 8.39 -25.24 -13.37
CA GLN A 531 8.63 -25.58 -11.97
C GLN A 531 10.04 -26.13 -11.78
N GLN A 532 10.66 -25.74 -10.68
CA GLN A 532 11.93 -26.27 -10.22
C GLN A 532 11.79 -26.75 -8.78
N THR A 533 11.96 -28.05 -8.55
CA THR A 533 12.06 -28.62 -7.21
C THR A 533 13.46 -28.42 -6.67
N ILE A 534 13.56 -27.90 -5.44
CA ILE A 534 14.83 -27.55 -4.84
C ILE A 534 15.22 -28.65 -3.82
N SER A 535 16.32 -29.34 -4.09
CA SER A 535 16.85 -30.36 -3.17
C SER A 535 17.55 -29.68 -1.98
N VAL A 536 16.86 -29.49 -0.87
CA VAL A 536 17.47 -28.99 0.37
C VAL A 536 17.99 -30.19 1.16
N GLY A 537 19.29 -30.24 1.41
CA GLY A 537 19.91 -31.24 2.29
C GLY A 537 19.60 -30.88 3.74
N THR A 538 18.36 -31.05 4.16
CA THR A 538 17.94 -30.80 5.54
C THR A 538 17.88 -32.11 6.31
N GLU A 539 18.51 -32.14 7.48
CA GLU A 539 18.16 -33.10 8.50
C GLU A 539 16.67 -32.93 8.78
N ASN A 540 15.90 -33.99 8.56
CA ASN A 540 14.48 -33.98 8.85
C ASN A 540 14.30 -33.85 10.37
N LYS A 541 13.80 -32.72 10.82
CA LYS A 541 13.38 -32.54 12.19
C LYS A 541 12.06 -33.25 12.40
N THR A 542 12.03 -34.26 13.29
CA THR A 542 10.81 -34.98 13.64
C THR A 542 10.19 -34.35 14.86
N VAL A 543 8.97 -33.88 14.78
CA VAL A 543 8.21 -33.29 15.88
C VAL A 543 7.13 -34.25 16.34
N THR A 544 7.10 -34.56 17.63
CA THR A 544 6.04 -35.34 18.24
C THR A 544 4.83 -34.44 18.51
N ILE A 545 3.66 -34.88 18.05
CA ILE A 545 2.39 -34.21 18.31
C ILE A 545 1.60 -34.99 19.33
N ALA A 546 1.27 -34.35 20.44
CA ALA A 546 0.41 -34.90 21.47
C ALA A 546 -0.91 -34.11 21.55
N ILE A 547 -2.02 -34.77 21.73
CA ILE A 547 -3.31 -34.14 21.98
C ILE A 547 -3.47 -33.96 23.49
N GLY A 548 -3.73 -32.75 23.95
CA GLY A 548 -3.90 -32.41 25.36
C GLY A 548 -5.24 -31.76 25.66
N LYS A 549 -5.58 -31.74 26.94
CA LYS A 549 -6.74 -30.99 27.46
C LYS A 549 -6.26 -29.72 28.17
N GLN A 550 -7.05 -28.70 28.15
CA GLN A 550 -6.73 -27.44 28.83
C GLN A 550 -6.63 -27.61 30.36
N GLU A 551 -7.41 -28.52 30.93
CA GLU A 551 -7.40 -28.84 32.36
C GLU A 551 -6.07 -29.42 32.84
N ASP A 552 -5.36 -30.14 31.98
CA ASP A 552 -4.08 -30.80 32.30
C ASP A 552 -2.86 -29.90 32.09
N LEU A 553 -3.06 -28.70 31.54
CA LEU A 553 -1.99 -27.80 31.12
C LEU A 553 -0.95 -27.53 32.22
N VAL A 554 -1.41 -27.15 33.40
CA VAL A 554 -0.56 -26.79 34.51
C VAL A 554 0.27 -28.02 34.99
N SER A 555 -0.34 -29.21 35.06
CA SER A 555 0.32 -30.45 35.43
C SER A 555 1.39 -30.85 34.40
N VAL A 556 1.09 -30.74 33.12
CA VAL A 556 2.02 -30.99 32.03
C VAL A 556 3.20 -30.00 32.05
N LEU A 557 2.94 -28.71 32.23
CA LEU A 557 4.00 -27.72 32.39
C LEU A 557 4.91 -28.00 33.59
N LYS A 558 4.36 -28.32 34.78
CA LYS A 558 5.12 -28.69 35.98
C LYS A 558 5.98 -29.92 35.73
N GLU A 559 5.50 -30.93 34.99
CA GLU A 559 6.25 -32.13 34.66
C GLU A 559 7.37 -31.84 33.65
N LYS A 560 7.03 -31.23 32.51
CA LYS A 560 7.96 -31.05 31.39
C LYS A 560 9.04 -30.01 31.68
N LEU A 561 8.69 -28.95 32.38
CA LEU A 561 9.60 -27.86 32.76
C LEU A 561 10.31 -28.09 34.10
N SER A 562 10.20 -29.25 34.72
CA SER A 562 10.80 -29.53 36.04
C SER A 562 12.33 -29.39 36.10
N GLU A 563 13.00 -29.43 34.94
CA GLU A 563 14.46 -29.24 34.79
C GLU A 563 14.79 -27.87 34.14
N GLY A 564 13.82 -26.95 34.09
CA GLY A 564 13.93 -25.68 33.41
C GLY A 564 13.52 -25.76 31.94
N GLY A 565 13.65 -24.66 31.23
CA GLY A 565 13.30 -24.55 29.79
C GLY A 565 12.29 -23.43 29.53
N ASN A 566 12.02 -23.15 28.26
CA ASN A 566 11.07 -22.11 27.83
C ASN A 566 9.89 -22.77 27.11
N ALA A 567 8.67 -22.38 27.48
CA ALA A 567 7.47 -22.86 26.83
C ALA A 567 6.75 -21.72 26.07
N GLY A 568 6.29 -22.00 24.87
CA GLY A 568 5.35 -21.16 24.12
C GLY A 568 3.94 -21.72 24.21
N ILE A 569 2.98 -20.88 24.55
CA ILE A 569 1.56 -21.22 24.59
C ILE A 569 0.84 -20.28 23.63
N ILE A 570 0.29 -20.85 22.53
CA ILE A 570 -0.38 -20.07 21.51
C ILE A 570 -1.87 -20.41 21.53
N VAL A 571 -2.68 -19.41 21.83
CA VAL A 571 -4.14 -19.53 21.85
C VAL A 571 -4.79 -18.67 20.76
N ASN A 572 -6.04 -18.91 20.44
CA ASN A 572 -6.69 -18.31 19.27
C ASN A 572 -7.33 -16.94 19.57
N THR A 573 -7.69 -16.66 20.84
CA THR A 573 -8.33 -15.40 21.22
C THR A 573 -7.55 -14.65 22.31
N VAL A 574 -7.66 -13.32 22.33
CA VAL A 574 -7.01 -12.49 23.34
C VAL A 574 -7.56 -12.78 24.74
N ALA A 575 -8.86 -13.00 24.88
CA ALA A 575 -9.49 -13.32 26.18
C ALA A 575 -8.90 -14.59 26.78
N GLN A 576 -8.75 -15.64 25.97
CA GLN A 576 -8.12 -16.89 26.42
C GLN A 576 -6.65 -16.69 26.80
N ALA A 577 -5.91 -15.85 26.07
CA ALA A 577 -4.52 -15.55 26.41
C ALA A 577 -4.40 -14.82 27.76
N GLN A 578 -5.28 -13.84 28.01
CA GLN A 578 -5.33 -13.09 29.27
C GLN A 578 -5.69 -14.00 30.45
N GLU A 579 -6.71 -14.84 30.30
CA GLU A 579 -7.15 -15.80 31.34
C GLU A 579 -6.04 -16.84 31.65
N MET A 580 -5.45 -17.41 30.62
CA MET A 580 -4.37 -18.38 30.76
C MET A 580 -3.14 -17.79 31.44
N ALA A 581 -2.74 -16.57 31.05
CA ALA A 581 -1.62 -15.90 31.70
C ALA A 581 -1.89 -15.63 33.19
N ARG A 582 -3.13 -15.27 33.55
CA ARG A 582 -3.55 -15.07 34.95
C ARG A 582 -3.44 -16.38 35.73
N CYS A 583 -4.01 -17.46 35.22
CA CYS A 583 -3.93 -18.78 35.85
C CYS A 583 -2.48 -19.25 36.05
N LEU A 584 -1.64 -19.10 35.04
CA LEU A 584 -0.25 -19.51 35.09
C LEU A 584 0.59 -18.67 36.08
N LYS A 585 0.31 -17.38 36.23
CA LYS A 585 0.97 -16.53 37.24
C LYS A 585 0.71 -17.03 38.66
N GLU A 586 -0.46 -17.57 38.92
CA GLU A 586 -0.82 -18.12 40.25
C GLU A 586 -0.18 -19.49 40.47
N GLU A 587 -0.18 -20.36 39.46
CA GLU A 587 0.19 -21.77 39.56
C GLU A 587 1.69 -22.06 39.32
N MET A 588 2.38 -21.22 38.53
CA MET A 588 3.75 -21.42 38.05
C MET A 588 4.70 -20.37 38.63
N LYS A 589 4.72 -20.17 39.95
CA LYS A 589 5.45 -19.09 40.66
C LYS A 589 6.98 -19.09 40.42
N ASN A 590 7.56 -20.19 40.00
CA ASN A 590 8.99 -20.29 39.65
C ASN A 590 9.32 -19.92 38.22
N TYR A 591 8.29 -19.57 37.42
CA TYR A 591 8.40 -19.17 36.01
C TYR A 591 7.91 -17.75 35.83
N GLU A 592 8.61 -17.02 35.02
CA GLU A 592 8.13 -15.74 34.55
C GLU A 592 7.12 -15.97 33.42
N ILE A 593 5.98 -15.26 33.50
CA ILE A 593 4.91 -15.36 32.52
C ILE A 593 4.87 -14.07 31.70
N LEU A 594 5.18 -14.16 30.43
CA LEU A 594 5.12 -13.05 29.50
C LEU A 594 3.91 -13.23 28.58
N LEU A 595 3.04 -12.22 28.55
CA LEU A 595 1.83 -12.21 27.72
C LEU A 595 2.02 -11.26 26.54
N LEU A 596 1.66 -11.70 25.32
CA LEU A 596 1.74 -10.89 24.11
C LEU A 596 0.52 -11.08 23.20
N HIS A 597 -0.22 -9.99 22.93
CA HIS A 597 -1.38 -9.97 22.02
C HIS A 597 -1.65 -8.55 21.47
N ALA A 598 -2.62 -8.41 20.57
CA ALA A 598 -2.94 -7.17 19.86
C ALA A 598 -3.54 -6.05 20.73
N ARG A 599 -3.98 -6.34 21.98
CA ARG A 599 -4.56 -5.34 22.90
C ARG A 599 -3.55 -4.73 23.88
N PHE A 600 -2.26 -4.82 23.61
CA PHE A 600 -1.27 -3.95 24.22
C PHE A 600 -1.11 -2.68 23.39
N SER A 601 -0.79 -1.55 24.04
CA SER A 601 -0.35 -0.35 23.34
C SER A 601 0.87 -0.70 22.48
N MET A 602 1.09 0.05 21.43
CA MET A 602 2.23 -0.23 20.56
C MET A 602 3.56 -0.12 21.31
N ALA A 603 3.68 0.87 22.22
CA ALA A 603 4.87 1.03 23.06
C ALA A 603 5.15 -0.23 23.90
N ASP A 604 4.15 -0.70 24.65
CA ASP A 604 4.29 -1.89 25.50
C ASP A 604 4.53 -3.15 24.66
N ARG A 605 3.89 -3.23 23.51
CA ARG A 605 4.07 -4.34 22.58
C ARG A 605 5.50 -4.39 22.03
N GLN A 606 6.04 -3.27 21.56
CA GLN A 606 7.42 -3.19 21.05
C GLN A 606 8.43 -3.58 22.16
N GLN A 607 8.23 -3.11 23.37
CA GLN A 607 9.07 -3.47 24.52
C GLN A 607 9.03 -4.98 24.77
N LYS A 608 7.85 -5.59 24.79
CA LYS A 608 7.67 -7.04 25.00
C LYS A 608 8.26 -7.87 23.85
N GLU A 609 8.08 -7.44 22.61
CA GLU A 609 8.68 -8.08 21.43
C GLU A 609 10.20 -8.04 21.49
N GLN A 610 10.79 -6.90 21.86
CA GLN A 610 12.24 -6.77 22.05
C GLN A 610 12.74 -7.66 23.18
N GLU A 611 12.03 -7.73 24.30
CA GLU A 611 12.35 -8.63 25.40
C GLU A 611 12.33 -10.10 24.96
N LEU A 612 11.30 -10.51 24.21
CA LEU A 612 11.22 -11.86 23.64
C LEU A 612 12.39 -12.18 22.70
N LEU A 613 12.75 -11.25 21.81
CA LEU A 613 13.89 -11.43 20.91
C LEU A 613 15.23 -11.53 21.65
N ASN A 614 15.40 -10.76 22.73
CA ASN A 614 16.61 -10.83 23.56
C ASN A 614 16.71 -12.17 24.30
N ARG A 615 15.58 -12.72 24.75
CA ARG A 615 15.54 -13.97 25.56
C ARG A 615 15.42 -15.24 24.73
N LEU A 616 14.67 -15.21 23.64
CA LEU A 616 14.35 -16.38 22.81
C LEU A 616 14.90 -16.30 21.38
N GLY A 617 15.47 -15.16 20.98
CA GLY A 617 16.05 -14.97 19.66
C GLY A 617 17.37 -15.72 19.45
N LYS A 618 17.88 -15.72 18.22
CA LYS A 618 19.08 -16.44 17.79
C LYS A 618 20.35 -16.15 18.62
N ARG A 619 20.44 -14.95 19.22
CA ARG A 619 21.59 -14.49 20.03
C ARG A 619 21.41 -14.72 21.52
N SER A 620 20.32 -15.32 21.98
CA SER A 620 20.08 -15.53 23.40
C SER A 620 20.99 -16.62 23.98
N THR A 621 21.47 -16.41 25.23
CA THR A 621 22.35 -17.36 25.94
C THR A 621 21.55 -18.37 26.78
N ALA A 622 22.18 -19.47 27.19
CA ALA A 622 21.56 -20.54 27.97
C ALA A 622 21.10 -20.12 29.39
N GLU A 623 21.52 -18.96 29.87
CA GLU A 623 21.23 -18.48 31.24
C GLU A 623 19.84 -17.88 31.43
N MET A 624 19.11 -17.59 30.31
CA MET A 624 17.78 -16.95 30.33
C MET A 624 16.63 -17.96 30.22
N ARG A 625 16.68 -19.05 31.00
CA ARG A 625 15.64 -20.09 31.03
C ARG A 625 14.63 -19.85 32.14
N ASN A 626 13.46 -20.47 32.08
CA ASN A 626 12.30 -20.37 32.96
C ASN A 626 11.31 -19.27 32.54
N LEU A 627 11.05 -19.20 31.26
CA LEU A 627 10.06 -18.30 30.70
C LEU A 627 8.89 -19.11 30.09
N ILE A 628 7.68 -18.73 30.42
CA ILE A 628 6.47 -19.17 29.72
C ILE A 628 5.88 -17.98 28.98
N VAL A 629 5.81 -18.09 27.68
CA VAL A 629 5.22 -17.06 26.83
C VAL A 629 3.82 -17.48 26.43
N VAL A 630 2.83 -16.66 26.77
CA VAL A 630 1.45 -16.84 26.34
C VAL A 630 1.12 -15.78 25.28
N GLY A 631 0.51 -16.18 24.19
CA GLY A 631 0.12 -15.20 23.17
C GLY A 631 -0.83 -15.74 22.13
N THR A 632 -1.15 -14.87 21.18
CA THR A 632 -2.04 -15.17 20.06
C THR A 632 -1.26 -15.25 18.74
N GLN A 633 -1.91 -14.98 17.61
CA GLN A 633 -1.31 -15.02 16.26
C GLN A 633 -0.01 -14.20 16.12
N ILE A 634 0.26 -13.27 17.01
CA ILE A 634 1.51 -12.49 17.00
C ILE A 634 2.75 -13.41 17.15
N LEU A 635 2.64 -14.50 17.91
CA LEU A 635 3.73 -15.47 18.07
C LEU A 635 3.92 -16.39 16.87
N GLU A 636 2.93 -16.50 15.97
CA GLU A 636 3.01 -17.31 14.75
C GLU A 636 3.90 -16.69 13.69
N GLN A 637 3.84 -15.37 13.57
CA GLN A 637 4.48 -14.61 12.50
C GLN A 637 5.49 -13.61 13.06
N SER A 638 6.41 -13.16 12.25
CA SER A 638 7.29 -12.01 12.45
C SER A 638 8.43 -12.13 13.46
N LEU A 639 8.35 -12.97 14.48
CA LEU A 639 9.38 -13.06 15.51
C LEU A 639 10.32 -14.26 15.29
N ASP A 640 11.63 -14.03 15.32
CA ASP A 640 12.63 -15.11 15.24
C ASP A 640 12.94 -15.65 16.66
N ILE A 641 11.96 -16.39 17.21
CA ILE A 641 11.96 -16.95 18.56
C ILE A 641 11.99 -18.48 18.54
N ASP A 642 12.51 -19.06 19.61
CA ASP A 642 12.72 -20.49 19.74
C ASP A 642 12.23 -21.01 21.10
N PHE A 643 11.26 -21.91 21.09
CA PHE A 643 10.72 -22.58 22.26
C PHE A 643 11.29 -23.98 22.46
N ASP A 644 11.45 -24.41 23.71
CA ASP A 644 11.82 -25.78 24.06
C ASP A 644 10.59 -26.70 24.09
N LEU A 645 9.43 -26.16 24.48
CA LEU A 645 8.11 -26.82 24.47
C LEU A 645 7.11 -25.90 23.78
N LEU A 646 6.28 -26.46 22.91
CA LEU A 646 5.16 -25.72 22.30
C LEU A 646 3.84 -26.33 22.73
N ILE A 647 2.93 -25.48 23.22
CA ILE A 647 1.55 -25.83 23.48
C ILE A 647 0.70 -24.88 22.63
N THR A 648 -0.26 -25.42 21.90
CA THR A 648 -1.07 -24.58 21.03
C THR A 648 -2.51 -25.07 20.99
N GLN A 649 -3.46 -24.15 20.89
CA GLN A 649 -4.80 -24.53 20.47
C GLN A 649 -4.78 -24.96 19.01
N LEU A 650 -5.73 -25.80 18.63
CA LEU A 650 -5.91 -26.20 17.23
C LEU A 650 -6.10 -24.98 16.34
N ALA A 651 -5.50 -25.01 15.17
CA ALA A 651 -5.61 -23.98 14.14
C ALA A 651 -5.59 -24.66 12.76
N PRO A 652 -5.92 -23.99 11.65
CA PRO A 652 -5.70 -24.54 10.31
C PRO A 652 -4.28 -25.04 10.13
N MET A 653 -4.11 -26.10 9.34
CA MET A 653 -2.84 -26.85 9.24
C MET A 653 -1.64 -25.97 8.87
N ASP A 654 -1.83 -25.04 7.96
CA ASP A 654 -0.79 -24.09 7.53
C ASP A 654 -0.30 -23.19 8.69
N LEU A 655 -1.22 -22.67 9.51
CA LEU A 655 -0.90 -21.90 10.71
C LEU A 655 -0.30 -22.78 11.82
N LEU A 656 -0.84 -23.98 12.00
CA LEU A 656 -0.30 -24.94 12.97
C LEU A 656 1.16 -25.30 12.63
N LEU A 657 1.49 -25.52 11.37
CA LEU A 657 2.86 -25.76 10.91
C LEU A 657 3.77 -24.54 11.14
N GLN A 658 3.25 -23.32 11.02
CA GLN A 658 3.99 -22.11 11.34
C GLN A 658 4.29 -22.00 12.85
N ARG A 659 3.31 -22.32 13.71
CA ARG A 659 3.49 -22.42 15.17
C ARG A 659 4.55 -23.47 15.51
N ILE A 660 4.47 -24.66 14.94
CA ILE A 660 5.46 -25.72 15.09
C ILE A 660 6.86 -25.28 14.62
N GLY A 661 6.93 -24.42 13.63
CA GLY A 661 8.17 -23.79 13.17
C GLY A 661 8.88 -22.93 14.22
N ARG A 662 8.24 -22.60 15.36
CA ARG A 662 8.85 -21.91 16.52
C ARG A 662 9.43 -22.86 17.56
N LEU A 663 9.11 -24.15 17.46
CA LEU A 663 9.64 -25.18 18.35
C LEU A 663 10.99 -25.67 17.84
N HIS A 664 12.03 -25.67 18.69
CA HIS A 664 13.39 -26.09 18.31
C HIS A 664 13.90 -25.44 17.00
N ARG A 665 13.70 -24.16 16.88
CA ARG A 665 14.04 -23.40 15.66
C ARG A 665 15.54 -23.18 15.48
N HIS A 666 16.26 -22.99 16.58
CA HIS A 666 17.71 -22.74 16.55
C HIS A 666 18.48 -23.99 17.00
N ASN A 667 19.31 -24.55 16.11
CA ASN A 667 20.02 -25.81 16.36
C ASN A 667 21.13 -25.72 17.41
N ASN A 668 21.57 -24.51 17.78
CA ASN A 668 22.72 -24.30 18.67
C ASN A 668 22.34 -24.26 20.16
N ARG A 669 21.08 -24.52 20.53
CA ARG A 669 20.63 -24.43 21.91
C ARG A 669 20.78 -25.75 22.64
N ILE A 670 21.35 -25.68 23.88
CA ILE A 670 21.36 -26.79 24.83
C ILE A 670 19.99 -26.80 25.52
N ARG A 671 19.31 -27.94 25.45
CA ARG A 671 17.95 -28.09 26.00
C ARG A 671 17.96 -29.01 27.22
N PRO A 672 17.02 -28.83 28.17
CA PRO A 672 16.83 -29.78 29.29
C PRO A 672 16.57 -31.20 28.75
N GLU A 673 16.93 -32.22 29.55
CA GLU A 673 16.80 -33.62 29.13
C GLU A 673 15.39 -33.99 28.68
N LYS A 674 14.38 -33.53 29.45
CA LYS A 674 12.96 -33.78 29.17
C LYS A 674 12.44 -33.07 27.93
N LEU A 675 13.19 -32.09 27.39
CA LEU A 675 12.83 -31.28 26.23
C LEU A 675 13.83 -31.41 25.08
N LYS A 676 14.69 -32.43 25.08
CA LYS A 676 15.61 -32.70 23.96
C LYS A 676 14.87 -33.05 22.66
N GLU A 677 13.76 -33.78 22.78
CA GLU A 677 12.93 -34.11 21.62
C GLU A 677 11.85 -33.08 21.44
N PRO A 678 11.64 -32.57 20.18
CA PRO A 678 10.63 -31.56 19.91
C PRO A 678 9.23 -32.10 20.19
N LEU A 679 8.53 -31.48 21.15
CA LEU A 679 7.18 -31.83 21.54
C LEU A 679 6.22 -30.64 21.32
N CYS A 680 5.18 -30.83 20.53
CA CYS A 680 4.07 -29.92 20.38
C CYS A 680 2.81 -30.56 20.96
N ILE A 681 2.15 -29.88 21.89
CA ILE A 681 0.88 -30.31 22.47
C ILE A 681 -0.23 -29.45 21.86
N VAL A 682 -1.19 -30.12 21.20
CA VAL A 682 -2.33 -29.44 20.58
C VAL A 682 -3.55 -29.62 21.48
N LEU A 683 -4.07 -28.49 21.97
CA LEU A 683 -5.21 -28.43 22.86
C LEU A 683 -6.54 -28.39 22.07
N ASN A 684 -7.58 -28.90 22.69
CA ASN A 684 -8.98 -28.75 22.24
C ASN A 684 -9.28 -29.33 20.85
N CYS A 685 -8.58 -30.38 20.44
CA CYS A 685 -8.85 -31.05 19.17
C CYS A 685 -10.27 -31.64 19.06
N ASN A 686 -10.84 -32.10 20.20
CA ASN A 686 -12.14 -32.74 20.24
C ASN A 686 -13.28 -31.82 20.71
N GLU A 687 -12.94 -30.67 21.30
CA GLU A 687 -13.89 -29.70 21.86
C GLU A 687 -13.48 -28.29 21.45
N MET A 688 -13.78 -27.93 20.20
CA MET A 688 -13.43 -26.63 19.64
C MET A 688 -14.34 -25.54 20.17
N ASP A 689 -13.75 -24.48 20.72
CA ASP A 689 -14.51 -23.33 21.19
C ASP A 689 -15.07 -22.48 20.03
N GLU A 690 -16.17 -21.78 20.30
CA GLU A 690 -16.85 -20.96 19.30
C GLU A 690 -16.01 -19.78 18.79
N GLY A 691 -15.13 -19.22 19.63
CA GLY A 691 -14.22 -18.15 19.22
C GLY A 691 -13.22 -18.61 18.15
N SER A 692 -12.66 -19.81 18.31
CA SER A 692 -11.77 -20.42 17.32
C SER A 692 -12.50 -20.74 16.01
N LYS A 693 -13.73 -21.25 16.07
CA LYS A 693 -14.57 -21.52 14.89
C LYS A 693 -14.93 -20.24 14.13
N GLN A 694 -15.23 -19.14 14.84
CA GLN A 694 -15.51 -17.85 14.23
C GLN A 694 -14.29 -17.25 13.50
N ILE A 695 -13.08 -17.49 14.03
CA ILE A 695 -11.83 -16.98 13.42
C ILE A 695 -11.46 -17.79 12.19
N TYR A 696 -11.48 -19.13 12.27
CA TYR A 696 -10.88 -19.99 11.25
C TYR A 696 -11.91 -20.78 10.41
N GLY A 697 -13.15 -20.84 10.83
CA GLY A 697 -14.20 -21.66 10.23
C GLY A 697 -14.16 -23.11 10.68
N SER A 698 -15.36 -23.69 10.89
CA SER A 698 -15.54 -25.04 11.41
C SER A 698 -14.89 -26.09 10.51
N TRP A 699 -15.02 -25.98 9.18
CA TRP A 699 -14.48 -26.97 8.25
C TRP A 699 -12.95 -27.10 8.34
N LEU A 700 -12.21 -25.98 8.31
CA LEU A 700 -10.74 -26.01 8.38
C LEU A 700 -10.24 -26.59 9.70
N MET A 701 -10.90 -26.28 10.79
CA MET A 701 -10.59 -26.79 12.13
C MET A 701 -10.81 -28.29 12.21
N GLU A 702 -12.01 -28.79 11.87
CA GLU A 702 -12.36 -30.21 11.88
C GLU A 702 -11.48 -31.00 10.91
N ARG A 703 -11.20 -30.45 9.73
CA ARG A 703 -10.33 -31.06 8.75
C ARG A 703 -8.90 -31.21 9.27
N THR A 704 -8.37 -30.19 9.92
CA THR A 704 -7.04 -30.24 10.53
C THR A 704 -6.98 -31.29 11.63
N ALA A 705 -7.98 -31.33 12.54
CA ALA A 705 -8.06 -32.36 13.58
C ALA A 705 -8.09 -33.79 13.00
N GLN A 706 -8.83 -33.98 11.91
CA GLN A 706 -8.97 -35.29 11.26
C GLN A 706 -7.66 -35.83 10.67
N ILE A 707 -6.81 -34.95 10.11
CA ILE A 707 -5.59 -35.34 9.40
C ILE A 707 -4.32 -35.17 10.21
N LEU A 708 -4.38 -34.57 11.40
CA LEU A 708 -3.22 -34.30 12.25
C LEU A 708 -2.51 -35.59 12.66
N PRO A 709 -1.27 -35.86 12.23
CA PRO A 709 -0.55 -37.06 12.57
C PRO A 709 0.14 -36.94 13.93
N ASN A 710 0.50 -38.07 14.56
CA ASN A 710 1.26 -38.08 15.82
C ASN A 710 2.73 -37.66 15.66
N LEU A 711 3.25 -37.67 14.44
CA LEU A 711 4.63 -37.31 14.09
C LEU A 711 4.64 -36.47 12.82
N ILE A 712 5.34 -35.38 12.84
CA ILE A 712 5.52 -34.51 11.65
C ILE A 712 7.02 -34.37 11.35
N LYS A 713 7.39 -34.68 10.11
CA LYS A 713 8.77 -34.50 9.61
C LYS A 713 8.89 -33.21 8.84
N LEU A 714 9.57 -32.25 9.41
CA LEU A 714 9.81 -30.95 8.77
C LEU A 714 11.14 -30.93 8.02
N PRO A 715 11.22 -30.40 6.80
CA PRO A 715 10.13 -29.78 6.04
C PRO A 715 9.30 -30.74 5.16
N LYS A 716 9.61 -32.04 5.18
CA LYS A 716 9.09 -33.05 4.23
C LYS A 716 7.56 -33.11 4.17
N ASP A 717 6.88 -33.04 5.32
CA ASP A 717 5.44 -33.27 5.41
C ASP A 717 4.62 -31.98 5.23
N ILE A 718 5.27 -30.79 5.11
CA ILE A 718 4.59 -29.48 5.04
C ILE A 718 3.60 -29.46 3.86
N SER A 719 4.09 -29.66 2.64
CA SER A 719 3.25 -29.57 1.44
C SER A 719 2.11 -30.57 1.46
N SER A 720 2.40 -31.85 1.76
CA SER A 720 1.38 -32.92 1.79
C SER A 720 0.27 -32.61 2.80
N LEU A 721 0.59 -32.17 4.02
CA LEU A 721 -0.40 -31.81 5.05
C LEU A 721 -1.26 -30.62 4.63
N VAL A 722 -0.65 -29.59 4.04
CA VAL A 722 -1.38 -28.41 3.54
C VAL A 722 -2.30 -28.81 2.37
N GLN A 723 -1.81 -29.56 1.38
CA GLN A 723 -2.64 -29.99 0.25
C GLN A 723 -3.81 -30.86 0.70
N GLN A 724 -3.60 -31.78 1.65
CA GLN A 724 -4.67 -32.61 2.20
C GLN A 724 -5.73 -31.78 2.95
N THR A 725 -5.34 -30.70 3.65
CA THR A 725 -6.27 -29.83 4.37
C THR A 725 -7.17 -29.07 3.41
N TYR A 726 -6.59 -28.48 2.36
CA TYR A 726 -7.28 -27.59 1.44
C TYR A 726 -7.87 -28.27 0.19
N ARG A 727 -7.79 -29.61 0.10
CA ARG A 727 -8.42 -30.33 -1.01
C ARG A 727 -9.93 -30.21 -0.98
N ASP A 728 -10.55 -30.19 -2.16
CA ASP A 728 -12.00 -30.25 -2.28
C ASP A 728 -12.55 -31.57 -1.71
N MET A 729 -13.72 -31.48 -1.10
CA MET A 729 -14.44 -32.61 -0.53
C MET A 729 -15.39 -33.21 -1.55
N ILE A 730 -15.57 -34.54 -1.50
CA ILE A 730 -16.48 -35.26 -2.36
C ILE A 730 -17.77 -35.55 -1.58
N GLN A 731 -18.91 -35.48 -2.27
CA GLN A 731 -20.20 -35.84 -1.67
C GLN A 731 -20.15 -37.23 -1.05
N GLY A 732 -20.54 -37.36 0.23
CA GLY A 732 -20.48 -38.58 1.01
C GLY A 732 -19.32 -38.64 2.01
N GLU A 733 -18.33 -37.77 1.93
CA GLU A 733 -17.33 -37.59 3.01
C GLU A 733 -17.95 -36.92 4.23
N ALA A 734 -17.51 -37.28 5.44
CA ALA A 734 -18.14 -36.87 6.69
C ALA A 734 -18.18 -35.32 6.89
N LEU A 735 -17.16 -34.62 6.43
CA LEU A 735 -17.03 -33.15 6.55
C LEU A 735 -17.59 -32.40 5.33
N PHE A 736 -18.18 -33.08 4.34
CA PHE A 736 -18.74 -32.46 3.15
C PHE A 736 -19.74 -31.31 3.45
N PRO A 737 -20.69 -31.46 4.41
CA PRO A 737 -21.60 -30.35 4.73
C PRO A 737 -20.90 -29.09 5.23
N LEU A 738 -19.87 -29.23 6.08
CA LEU A 738 -19.07 -28.10 6.57
C LEU A 738 -18.23 -27.46 5.45
N TRP A 739 -17.77 -28.25 4.51
CA TRP A 739 -17.05 -27.77 3.32
C TRP A 739 -17.99 -26.96 2.40
N VAL A 740 -19.23 -27.38 2.22
CA VAL A 740 -20.23 -26.63 1.44
C VAL A 740 -20.49 -25.27 2.09
N GLU A 741 -20.75 -25.25 3.40
CA GLU A 741 -20.94 -24.01 4.16
C GLU A 741 -19.72 -23.08 4.05
N HIS A 742 -18.53 -23.64 4.18
CA HIS A 742 -17.28 -22.88 4.01
C HIS A 742 -17.21 -22.23 2.63
N ASN A 743 -17.45 -23.00 1.57
CA ASN A 743 -17.40 -22.47 0.20
C ASN A 743 -18.48 -21.41 -0.07
N GLU A 744 -19.70 -21.58 0.45
CA GLU A 744 -20.74 -20.56 0.35
C GLU A 744 -20.30 -19.26 1.01
N ASN A 745 -19.66 -19.32 2.18
CA ASN A 745 -19.12 -18.16 2.87
C ASN A 745 -17.97 -17.50 2.10
N GLN A 746 -17.08 -18.30 1.47
CA GLN A 746 -16.03 -17.79 0.59
C GLN A 746 -16.63 -17.04 -0.62
N ILE A 747 -17.64 -17.63 -1.28
CA ILE A 747 -18.34 -17.01 -2.41
C ILE A 747 -19.01 -15.69 -1.99
N LYS A 748 -19.62 -15.62 -0.80
CA LYS A 748 -20.21 -14.37 -0.27
C LYS A 748 -19.15 -13.29 -0.10
N LYS A 749 -18.00 -13.64 0.49
CA LYS A 749 -16.85 -12.72 0.66
C LYS A 749 -16.32 -12.25 -0.69
N GLU A 750 -16.13 -13.15 -1.65
CA GLU A 750 -15.69 -12.80 -3.00
C GLU A 750 -16.66 -11.85 -3.71
N ARG A 751 -17.98 -12.09 -3.59
CA ARG A 751 -19.01 -11.20 -4.18
C ARG A 751 -18.96 -9.81 -3.58
N LYS A 752 -18.80 -9.71 -2.25
CA LYS A 752 -18.65 -8.42 -1.56
C LYS A 752 -17.37 -7.69 -2.00
N ALA A 753 -16.24 -8.40 -2.15
CA ALA A 753 -15.02 -7.80 -2.64
C ALA A 753 -15.16 -7.29 -4.10
N LYS A 754 -15.85 -8.06 -4.94
CA LYS A 754 -16.07 -7.70 -6.36
C LYS A 754 -16.85 -6.41 -6.54
N SER A 755 -17.75 -6.04 -5.61
CA SER A 755 -18.51 -4.77 -5.71
C SER A 755 -17.67 -3.52 -5.46
N HIS A 756 -16.48 -3.66 -4.88
CA HIS A 756 -15.59 -2.52 -4.61
C HIS A 756 -14.28 -2.59 -5.43
N ARG A 757 -14.12 -3.62 -6.24
CA ARG A 757 -12.93 -3.86 -7.03
C ARG A 757 -13.02 -3.12 -8.37
N ILE A 758 -11.91 -2.53 -8.83
CA ILE A 758 -11.86 -1.98 -10.20
C ILE A 758 -12.15 -3.07 -11.24
N PRO A 759 -12.76 -2.73 -12.38
CA PRO A 759 -12.99 -3.67 -13.48
C PRO A 759 -11.67 -4.27 -14.00
N ALA A 760 -11.76 -5.38 -14.73
CA ALA A 760 -10.63 -5.86 -15.52
C ALA A 760 -10.46 -4.96 -16.74
N GLU A 761 -9.25 -4.91 -17.28
CA GLU A 761 -8.98 -4.14 -18.50
C GLU A 761 -9.94 -4.53 -19.63
N LYS A 762 -10.17 -5.82 -19.83
CA LYS A 762 -11.09 -6.35 -20.84
C LYS A 762 -12.59 -6.02 -20.62
N ASP A 763 -12.95 -5.59 -19.42
CA ASP A 763 -14.34 -5.20 -19.06
C ASP A 763 -14.56 -3.70 -19.29
N LEU A 764 -13.49 -2.94 -19.57
CA LEU A 764 -13.50 -1.56 -20.01
C LEU A 764 -13.43 -1.54 -21.54
N GLU A 765 -14.15 -0.62 -22.16
CA GLU A 765 -14.08 -0.38 -23.59
C GLU A 765 -12.76 0.35 -23.97
N ASP A 766 -12.81 1.32 -24.84
CA ASP A 766 -11.61 2.04 -25.31
C ASP A 766 -11.13 3.11 -24.34
N THR A 767 -11.89 3.41 -23.28
CA THR A 767 -11.57 4.44 -22.29
C THR A 767 -11.68 3.92 -20.87
N MET A 768 -11.08 4.66 -19.91
CA MET A 768 -11.21 4.38 -18.47
C MET A 768 -12.51 4.93 -17.87
N HIS A 769 -13.49 5.33 -18.66
CA HIS A 769 -14.80 5.71 -18.17
C HIS A 769 -15.44 4.55 -17.39
N GLY A 770 -16.15 4.87 -16.31
CA GLY A 770 -16.74 3.84 -15.46
C GLY A 770 -15.76 3.01 -14.64
N LEU A 771 -14.46 3.37 -14.61
CA LEU A 771 -13.47 2.74 -13.73
C LEU A 771 -13.84 2.85 -12.24
N LEU A 772 -14.46 3.98 -11.87
CA LEU A 772 -14.90 4.28 -10.52
C LEU A 772 -16.41 4.53 -10.49
N ASP A 773 -17.06 4.05 -9.42
CA ASP A 773 -18.46 4.39 -9.15
C ASP A 773 -18.57 5.85 -8.68
N GLU A 774 -19.70 6.53 -8.95
CA GLU A 774 -19.94 7.94 -8.61
C GLU A 774 -19.81 8.26 -7.10
N ALA A 775 -20.04 7.27 -6.24
CA ALA A 775 -20.04 7.40 -4.77
C ALA A 775 -18.68 7.18 -4.11
N VAL A 776 -17.59 7.11 -4.87
CA VAL A 776 -16.26 6.79 -4.30
C VAL A 776 -15.73 7.96 -3.47
N GLY A 777 -15.53 7.72 -2.17
CA GLY A 777 -14.97 8.68 -1.22
C GLY A 777 -13.47 8.94 -1.41
N ASP A 778 -12.97 10.06 -0.89
CA ASP A 778 -11.56 10.49 -0.99
C ASP A 778 -10.70 10.05 0.22
N LYS A 779 -11.30 9.44 1.25
CA LYS A 779 -10.57 9.07 2.48
C LYS A 779 -9.86 7.73 2.34
N GLU A 780 -8.54 7.72 2.48
CA GLU A 780 -7.72 6.50 2.44
C GLU A 780 -8.05 5.55 3.60
N THR A 781 -8.49 6.06 4.74
CA THR A 781 -8.97 5.25 5.87
C THR A 781 -10.13 4.34 5.48
N ASP A 782 -11.07 4.86 4.68
CA ASP A 782 -12.21 4.10 4.19
C ASP A 782 -11.77 3.05 3.15
N ALA A 783 -10.80 3.37 2.32
CA ALA A 783 -10.20 2.44 1.37
C ALA A 783 -9.47 1.28 2.08
N LEU A 784 -8.68 1.57 3.11
CA LEU A 784 -8.03 0.54 3.94
C LEU A 784 -9.03 -0.36 4.67
N ALA A 785 -10.12 0.22 5.18
CA ALA A 785 -11.21 -0.54 5.80
C ALA A 785 -11.90 -1.47 4.78
N ARG A 786 -12.11 -0.98 3.56
CA ARG A 786 -12.72 -1.77 2.47
C ARG A 786 -11.84 -2.92 2.00
N VAL A 787 -10.52 -2.78 1.99
CA VAL A 787 -9.59 -3.85 1.60
C VAL A 787 -9.64 -5.04 2.57
N ARG A 788 -10.01 -4.84 3.85
CA ARG A 788 -10.05 -5.86 4.91
C ARG A 788 -11.46 -6.28 5.33
N ASP A 789 -12.45 -6.19 4.45
CA ASP A 789 -13.86 -6.61 4.69
C ASP A 789 -14.60 -5.82 5.79
N GLY A 790 -14.21 -4.58 6.06
CA GLY A 790 -14.83 -3.77 7.12
C GLY A 790 -14.63 -4.35 8.53
N GLU A 791 -13.85 -5.45 8.69
CA GLU A 791 -13.41 -5.95 9.99
C GLU A 791 -12.28 -5.07 10.56
N SER A 792 -12.30 -3.77 10.28
CA SER A 792 -11.41 -2.82 10.89
C SER A 792 -11.74 -2.74 12.37
N ALA A 793 -10.90 -3.40 13.18
CA ALA A 793 -10.92 -3.13 14.60
C ALA A 793 -10.68 -1.62 14.79
N ILE A 794 -11.57 -0.93 15.50
CA ILE A 794 -11.34 0.48 15.86
C ILE A 794 -10.02 0.54 16.62
N SER A 795 -9.09 1.31 16.08
CA SER A 795 -7.83 1.62 16.77
C SER A 795 -7.97 2.96 17.47
N VAL A 796 -7.58 3.02 18.73
CA VAL A 796 -7.58 4.24 19.51
C VAL A 796 -6.22 4.52 20.09
N LEU A 797 -5.91 5.79 20.35
CA LEU A 797 -4.74 6.23 21.10
C LEU A 797 -5.17 6.38 22.56
N ILE A 798 -4.63 5.57 23.47
CA ILE A 798 -4.96 5.66 24.91
C ILE A 798 -4.15 6.78 25.56
N MET A 799 -4.85 7.73 26.21
CA MET A 799 -4.24 8.78 27.00
C MET A 799 -4.87 8.80 28.40
N VAL A 800 -4.11 9.18 29.39
CA VAL A 800 -4.59 9.27 30.77
C VAL A 800 -4.93 10.71 31.11
N GLN A 801 -6.15 10.97 31.51
CA GLN A 801 -6.58 12.31 31.96
C GLN A 801 -5.99 12.59 33.32
N ILE A 802 -5.09 13.56 33.41
CA ILE A 802 -4.42 13.94 34.66
C ILE A 802 -5.15 15.10 35.34
N GLU A 803 -5.55 16.10 34.55
CA GLU A 803 -6.28 17.33 34.95
C GLU A 803 -7.26 17.69 33.85
N GLU A 804 -8.15 18.67 34.06
CA GLU A 804 -9.14 19.09 33.06
C GLU A 804 -8.53 19.49 31.71
N GLU A 805 -7.34 20.11 31.71
CA GLU A 805 -6.66 20.64 30.52
C GLU A 805 -5.39 19.87 30.17
N ASN A 806 -5.07 18.78 30.86
CA ASN A 806 -3.84 18.02 30.67
C ASN A 806 -4.07 16.52 30.64
N VAL A 807 -3.49 15.88 29.66
CA VAL A 807 -3.40 14.42 29.53
C VAL A 807 -1.96 13.97 29.62
N GLY A 808 -1.76 12.70 29.89
CA GLY A 808 -0.43 12.06 29.94
C GLY A 808 -0.44 10.64 29.44
N PHE A 809 0.69 10.00 29.61
CA PHE A 809 0.90 8.60 29.25
C PHE A 809 0.58 7.68 30.45
N VAL A 810 0.53 6.38 30.19
CA VAL A 810 0.45 5.39 31.28
C VAL A 810 1.70 5.49 32.17
N PRO A 811 1.58 5.31 33.51
CA PRO A 811 2.63 5.65 34.47
C PRO A 811 4.00 5.00 34.22
N TRP A 812 4.05 3.78 33.66
CA TRP A 812 5.30 3.07 33.41
C TRP A 812 6.01 3.45 32.10
N GLN A 813 5.41 4.31 31.27
CA GLN A 813 6.02 4.76 30.00
C GLN A 813 6.67 6.14 30.14
N SER A 814 5.99 7.09 30.81
CA SER A 814 6.51 8.42 31.05
C SER A 814 5.92 8.97 32.36
N GLU A 815 6.63 8.84 33.44
CA GLU A 815 6.17 9.30 34.76
C GLU A 815 6.10 10.82 34.80
N GLY A 816 4.87 11.36 35.00
CA GLY A 816 4.63 12.78 35.20
C GLY A 816 4.70 13.68 33.95
N GLU A 817 4.90 13.14 32.77
CA GLU A 817 4.83 13.93 31.53
C GLU A 817 3.39 14.34 31.25
N LYS A 818 3.16 15.66 31.12
CA LYS A 818 1.84 16.25 30.85
C LYS A 818 1.85 16.91 29.48
N ILE A 819 0.80 16.68 28.73
CA ILE A 819 0.58 17.28 27.42
C ILE A 819 -0.70 18.11 27.51
N SER A 820 -0.65 19.36 27.10
CA SER A 820 -1.82 20.25 27.09
C SER A 820 -2.84 19.83 26.02
N CYS A 821 -4.11 19.80 26.40
CA CYS A 821 -5.22 19.57 25.47
C CYS A 821 -5.49 20.81 24.61
N GLY A 822 -5.18 22.03 25.09
CA GLY A 822 -5.46 23.30 24.46
C GLY A 822 -4.40 23.78 23.46
N HIS A 823 -3.36 22.98 23.17
CA HIS A 823 -2.30 23.34 22.22
C HIS A 823 -2.00 22.15 21.30
N MET A 824 -1.63 22.45 20.07
CA MET A 824 -1.16 21.43 19.13
C MET A 824 0.14 20.80 19.66
N PRO A 825 0.22 19.47 19.83
CA PRO A 825 1.42 18.82 20.32
C PRO A 825 2.61 18.99 19.37
N SER A 826 3.80 19.07 19.95
CA SER A 826 5.07 19.06 19.21
C SER A 826 5.28 17.72 18.47
N GLU A 827 6.17 17.67 17.49
CA GLU A 827 6.47 16.41 16.76
C GLU A 827 6.95 15.29 17.68
N GLU A 828 7.71 15.61 18.73
CA GLU A 828 8.17 14.62 19.71
C GLU A 828 7.00 14.07 20.52
N GLU A 829 6.09 14.93 20.97
CA GLU A 829 4.88 14.53 21.69
C GLU A 829 3.94 13.71 20.79
N VAL A 830 3.75 14.13 19.53
CA VAL A 830 2.97 13.39 18.54
C VAL A 830 3.49 11.96 18.38
N ASN A 831 4.81 11.78 18.28
CA ASN A 831 5.40 10.45 18.16
C ASN A 831 5.11 9.58 19.39
N LYS A 832 5.21 10.13 20.60
CA LYS A 832 4.88 9.41 21.83
C LYS A 832 3.39 9.09 21.92
N ILE A 833 2.51 10.01 21.50
CA ILE A 833 1.05 9.81 21.45
C ILE A 833 0.69 8.67 20.51
N LEU A 834 1.25 8.67 19.30
CA LEU A 834 0.98 7.62 18.31
C LEU A 834 1.41 6.22 18.77
N LEU A 835 2.43 6.11 19.64
CA LEU A 835 2.84 4.84 20.27
C LEU A 835 1.80 4.29 21.27
N GLN A 836 0.81 5.10 21.66
CA GLN A 836 -0.27 4.67 22.56
C GLN A 836 -1.40 3.93 21.83
N ARG A 837 -1.24 3.64 20.54
CA ARG A 837 -2.25 2.96 19.73
C ARG A 837 -2.55 1.56 20.25
N VAL A 838 -3.83 1.27 20.46
CA VAL A 838 -4.36 -0.03 20.84
C VAL A 838 -5.61 -0.36 20.04
N GLN A 839 -5.86 -1.64 19.80
CA GLN A 839 -7.09 -2.09 19.14
C GLN A 839 -8.20 -2.33 20.17
N LEU A 840 -9.38 -1.78 19.92
CA LEU A 840 -10.56 -2.05 20.71
C LEU A 840 -11.08 -3.47 20.47
N PRO A 841 -11.73 -4.07 21.49
CA PRO A 841 -12.36 -5.38 21.36
C PRO A 841 -13.44 -5.45 20.28
N ARG A 842 -13.67 -6.64 19.69
CA ARG A 842 -14.72 -6.86 18.67
C ARG A 842 -16.11 -6.43 19.12
N GLN A 843 -16.42 -6.53 20.41
CA GLN A 843 -17.68 -6.09 20.99
C GLN A 843 -17.95 -4.59 20.71
N LEU A 844 -16.93 -3.77 20.69
CA LEU A 844 -16.99 -2.34 20.39
C LEU A 844 -16.75 -2.07 18.90
N SER A 845 -15.71 -2.69 18.33
CA SER A 845 -15.27 -2.38 16.98
C SER A 845 -16.08 -3.03 15.85
N VAL A 846 -16.92 -4.04 16.14
CA VAL A 846 -17.76 -4.71 15.13
C VAL A 846 -19.24 -4.52 15.44
N TYR A 847 -19.66 -4.85 16.68
CA TYR A 847 -21.09 -4.84 17.00
C TYR A 847 -21.64 -3.45 17.38
N LYS A 848 -20.77 -2.52 17.78
CA LYS A 848 -21.11 -1.13 18.16
C LYS A 848 -20.24 -0.10 17.43
N TYR A 849 -19.89 -0.40 16.18
CA TYR A 849 -18.91 0.38 15.42
C TYR A 849 -19.29 1.88 15.35
N ASP A 850 -20.46 2.20 14.81
CA ASP A 850 -20.90 3.59 14.62
C ASP A 850 -21.10 4.33 15.95
N GLU A 851 -21.68 3.64 16.94
CA GLU A 851 -21.90 4.18 18.29
C GLU A 851 -20.57 4.54 18.97
N CYS A 852 -19.58 3.64 18.85
CA CYS A 852 -18.28 3.80 19.45
C CYS A 852 -17.48 4.95 18.79
N ILE A 853 -17.52 5.05 17.45
CA ILE A 853 -16.88 6.15 16.72
C ILE A 853 -17.51 7.49 17.11
N ALA A 854 -18.85 7.59 17.13
CA ALA A 854 -19.53 8.82 17.47
C ALA A 854 -19.16 9.33 18.88
N VAL A 855 -19.10 8.42 19.86
CA VAL A 855 -18.69 8.77 21.23
C VAL A 855 -17.23 9.24 21.29
N LEU A 856 -16.32 8.58 20.56
CA LEU A 856 -14.90 8.95 20.54
C LEU A 856 -14.68 10.27 19.80
N GLU A 857 -15.37 10.52 18.70
CA GLU A 857 -15.32 11.80 17.97
C GLU A 857 -15.85 12.96 18.82
N GLU A 858 -16.99 12.76 19.52
CA GLU A 858 -17.54 13.77 20.45
C GLU A 858 -16.54 14.08 21.56
N GLN A 859 -15.90 13.06 22.14
CA GLN A 859 -14.86 13.22 23.15
C GLN A 859 -13.65 13.99 22.61
N ASN A 860 -13.18 13.66 21.39
CA ASN A 860 -12.06 14.35 20.75
C ASN A 860 -12.38 15.82 20.49
N MET A 861 -13.58 16.12 20.01
CA MET A 861 -14.00 17.50 19.79
C MET A 861 -14.14 18.30 21.09
N ALA A 862 -14.60 17.68 22.16
CA ALA A 862 -14.77 18.35 23.44
C ALA A 862 -13.45 18.67 24.17
N TYR A 863 -12.46 17.78 24.09
CA TYR A 863 -11.23 17.87 24.90
C TYR A 863 -9.94 18.05 24.12
N LEU A 864 -9.89 17.64 22.84
CA LEU A 864 -8.65 17.52 22.05
C LEU A 864 -8.79 18.15 20.65
N ALA A 865 -9.63 19.16 20.50
CA ALA A 865 -9.89 19.81 19.21
C ALA A 865 -8.60 20.37 18.58
N GLU A 866 -7.71 20.98 19.38
CA GLU A 866 -6.44 21.50 18.90
C GLU A 866 -5.50 20.44 18.34
N TRP A 867 -5.58 19.20 18.84
CA TRP A 867 -4.77 18.09 18.35
C TRP A 867 -5.17 17.66 16.94
N GLN A 868 -6.42 17.87 16.55
CA GLN A 868 -6.91 17.56 15.20
C GLN A 868 -6.34 18.49 14.11
N HIS A 869 -5.69 19.60 14.50
CA HIS A 869 -4.93 20.47 13.58
C HIS A 869 -3.55 19.88 13.23
N SER A 870 -3.04 18.93 14.01
CA SER A 870 -1.83 18.21 13.65
C SER A 870 -2.08 17.27 12.46
N ARG A 871 -1.28 17.39 11.41
CA ARG A 871 -1.34 16.52 10.22
C ARG A 871 -1.25 15.00 10.54
N TRP A 872 -0.70 14.65 11.71
CA TRP A 872 -0.50 13.28 12.14
C TRP A 872 -1.59 12.75 13.07
N LEU A 873 -2.29 13.64 13.77
CA LEU A 873 -3.37 13.30 14.71
C LEU A 873 -4.75 13.56 14.11
N GLN A 874 -4.82 14.22 12.98
CA GLN A 874 -6.08 14.49 12.28
C GLN A 874 -6.81 13.19 11.94
N GLY A 875 -8.04 13.05 12.46
CA GLY A 875 -8.88 11.87 12.29
C GLY A 875 -8.51 10.67 13.17
N GLU A 876 -7.50 10.80 14.06
CA GLU A 876 -7.18 9.77 15.05
C GLU A 876 -8.18 9.83 16.21
N LEU A 877 -8.65 8.64 16.63
CA LEU A 877 -9.54 8.50 17.77
C LEU A 877 -8.73 8.32 19.05
N ILE A 878 -9.00 9.16 20.05
CA ILE A 878 -8.28 9.13 21.32
C ILE A 878 -9.24 8.64 22.40
N LEU A 879 -8.84 7.63 23.17
CA LEU A 879 -9.57 7.10 24.30
C LEU A 879 -8.95 7.64 25.60
N LEU A 880 -9.70 8.49 26.30
CA LEU A 880 -9.28 9.02 27.60
C LEU A 880 -9.57 8.03 28.71
N LEU A 881 -8.53 7.67 29.46
CA LEU A 881 -8.59 6.85 30.66
C LEU A 881 -8.53 7.75 31.91
N SER A 882 -9.22 7.36 32.97
CA SER A 882 -9.06 7.97 34.30
C SER A 882 -7.65 7.72 34.86
N PRO A 883 -7.24 8.40 35.95
CA PRO A 883 -5.96 8.09 36.63
C PRO A 883 -5.85 6.64 37.13
N HIS A 884 -6.98 5.91 37.25
CA HIS A 884 -7.02 4.48 37.57
C HIS A 884 -6.90 3.59 36.33
N LEU A 885 -6.64 4.19 35.16
CA LEU A 885 -6.50 3.53 33.85
C LEU A 885 -7.78 2.81 33.39
N GLU A 886 -8.93 3.36 33.73
CA GLU A 886 -10.25 2.83 33.40
C GLU A 886 -11.10 3.89 32.71
N THR A 887 -12.01 3.44 31.86
CA THR A 887 -13.05 4.28 31.24
C THR A 887 -14.25 3.43 30.85
N GLU A 888 -15.37 4.08 30.61
CA GLU A 888 -16.61 3.45 30.17
C GLU A 888 -16.99 3.96 28.79
N ILE A 889 -17.30 3.03 27.88
CA ILE A 889 -17.71 3.36 26.51
C ILE A 889 -18.76 2.35 26.03
N CYS A 890 -19.89 2.85 25.52
CA CYS A 890 -20.95 2.05 24.91
C CYS A 890 -21.45 0.88 25.79
N GLY A 891 -21.49 1.05 27.15
CA GLY A 891 -21.91 0.02 28.11
C GLY A 891 -20.88 -1.07 28.37
N TYR A 892 -19.61 -0.77 28.13
CA TYR A 892 -18.48 -1.60 28.48
C TYR A 892 -17.47 -0.81 29.31
N ARG A 893 -16.96 -1.43 30.38
CA ARG A 893 -15.84 -0.93 31.16
C ARG A 893 -14.54 -1.42 30.54
N LEU A 894 -13.68 -0.48 30.21
CA LEU A 894 -12.33 -0.74 29.70
C LEU A 894 -11.32 -0.43 30.81
N LYS A 895 -10.31 -1.28 30.95
CA LYS A 895 -9.20 -1.09 31.88
C LYS A 895 -7.89 -1.45 31.21
N TYR A 896 -6.90 -0.59 31.27
CA TYR A 896 -5.57 -0.87 30.75
C TYR A 896 -4.59 -1.29 31.84
N ASP A 897 -3.87 -2.37 31.63
CA ASP A 897 -2.91 -2.94 32.59
C ASP A 897 -1.61 -3.33 31.88
N GLN A 898 -0.47 -3.00 32.47
CA GLN A 898 0.85 -3.27 31.90
C GLN A 898 1.09 -4.75 31.58
N THR A 899 0.51 -5.66 32.36
CA THR A 899 0.80 -7.10 32.29
C THR A 899 -0.19 -7.87 31.44
N VAL A 900 -1.43 -7.39 31.33
CA VAL A 900 -2.52 -8.07 30.61
C VAL A 900 -3.11 -7.25 29.47
N GLY A 901 -2.66 -5.98 29.27
CA GLY A 901 -3.16 -5.11 28.22
C GLY A 901 -4.58 -4.60 28.47
N LEU A 902 -5.31 -4.24 27.42
CA LEU A 902 -6.66 -3.71 27.49
C LEU A 902 -7.67 -4.83 27.82
N LEU A 903 -8.31 -4.72 28.97
CA LEU A 903 -9.43 -5.54 29.42
C LEU A 903 -10.74 -4.88 29.01
N CYS A 904 -11.78 -5.68 28.79
CA CYS A 904 -13.11 -5.23 28.42
C CYS A 904 -14.15 -6.09 29.13
N GLU A 905 -14.93 -5.49 29.96
CA GLU A 905 -15.99 -6.15 30.74
C GLU A 905 -17.32 -5.47 30.39
N LYS A 906 -18.37 -6.24 30.21
CA LYS A 906 -19.71 -5.68 30.01
C LYS A 906 -20.23 -5.19 31.36
N GLU A 907 -20.75 -3.98 31.40
CA GLU A 907 -21.47 -3.52 32.57
C GLU A 907 -22.77 -4.33 32.73
N GLU A 908 -23.05 -4.79 33.98
CA GLU A 908 -24.25 -5.55 34.33
C GLU A 908 -25.52 -4.68 34.29
#